data_2658b86037b47baaa02bf55d69439e82
#
_entry.id   2658b86037b47baaa02bf55d69439e82
#
_cell.length_a   1.000
_cell.length_b   1.000
_cell.length_c   1.000
_cell.angle_alpha   90.00
_cell.angle_beta   90.00
_cell.angle_gamma   90.00
#
_symmetry.space_group_name_H-M   'P 1'
#
loop_
_entity.id
_entity.type
_entity.pdbx_description
1 polymer ?
#
loop_
_entity_poly.entity_id
_entity_poly.type
_entity_poly.pdbx_seq_one_letter_code
_entity_poly.pdbx_strand_id
1 'polypeptide(L)'
;MIRLLAFVSAIVPLAVSANTQQDTTNHLEEVTVRAYFTEQPLLRLTASAGVIGQSTLSNQAGVTLLPALNAVPGVRMEERSPGSYRLSLRGSLLRSPFGVRNVKVYLDEIPLTDAGGNTYLNLLDAGSVSSIEVLKGPDGSLFGANSGGVMLLRPYGSMSGDTVHSAALQLSGGTYGLFHEQLSASVRPSGNYGFSVNQAYQRADGYRQHSAMNRKFFQTVQRWNYRPDNELRLIALYSDLYYRTPGGLTAAQFAEDPRLARPATATTPGAVDQHASITNKTLIGGLVHDAQLTPKLRHVASVFGTHTDFSNPFITNYELRDEYNLGFRTYIDYTDGNAETVQWHINAGMEWQFGQNDIANYDNNGGVRGDEQAIDALRSRQYFYFARLRADIRSRLVLEASASLNYYSYAFKSVFPSKDEAYTDNRFDAEWMPRVALSYLFTPTLALRASVSRGYSPPTIAEVRPSDNMVNTSLAAETGWNYETGMRWQSADRRFWLDGSVFYYRMSDAIIRQLRDSGAEYFGNAGTVEQRGAELTAAAWAMEPQQLGLIRGIRVGTNLTWSKFRFGDYRVGEDDFTGNKLTGVPGSTIVSDLLIRLPEHVDAYIMHNYTASIPLNDANTSFADAYHLLQAKVSWEKSVGQRLAFRFFVGGDNLLNQQYSLGNDINAFGGRFFNAAAPRNFYGGLAILY
;
A
#
# COMPACT_ATOMS: atom_id res chain seq x y z
N MET A 1 -33.96 -9.54 -11.10
CA MET A 1 -33.60 -8.36 -10.34
C MET A 1 -34.66 -8.12 -9.26
N ILE A 2 -34.83 -8.95 -8.28
CA ILE A 2 -35.68 -8.86 -7.06
C ILE A 2 -35.62 -10.26 -6.42
N ARG A 3 -34.53 -10.58 -5.68
CA ARG A 3 -34.45 -11.75 -4.76
C ARG A 3 -33.24 -11.69 -3.83
N LEU A 4 -32.86 -10.47 -3.35
CA LEU A 4 -31.75 -10.30 -2.40
C LEU A 4 -32.15 -9.52 -1.12
N LEU A 5 -33.43 -9.42 -0.82
CA LEU A 5 -33.95 -8.62 0.31
C LEU A 5 -34.54 -9.48 1.45
N ALA A 6 -34.26 -10.78 1.51
CA ALA A 6 -34.92 -11.68 2.45
C ALA A 6 -34.01 -12.28 3.53
N PHE A 7 -32.83 -11.68 3.84
CA PHE A 7 -31.92 -12.24 4.88
C PHE A 7 -31.63 -11.31 6.07
N VAL A 8 -32.40 -10.24 6.26
CA VAL A 8 -32.17 -9.26 7.35
C VAL A 8 -33.08 -9.47 8.57
N SER A 9 -33.91 -10.50 8.65
CA SER A 9 -34.94 -10.62 9.67
C SER A 9 -34.67 -11.69 10.75
N ALA A 10 -33.45 -11.86 11.24
CA ALA A 10 -33.19 -12.70 12.42
C ALA A 10 -32.05 -12.15 13.27
N ILE A 11 -32.22 -10.91 13.78
CA ILE A 11 -31.37 -10.42 14.87
C ILE A 11 -32.18 -10.53 16.17
N VAL A 12 -31.91 -11.58 16.94
CA VAL A 12 -32.39 -11.79 18.29
C VAL A 12 -31.73 -10.75 19.21
N PRO A 13 -32.46 -10.00 20.03
CA PRO A 13 -31.87 -9.05 20.97
C PRO A 13 -31.29 -9.78 22.19
N LEU A 14 -30.02 -10.04 22.22
CA LEU A 14 -29.27 -10.39 23.43
C LEU A 14 -28.85 -9.10 24.14
N ALA A 15 -29.41 -8.87 25.33
CA ALA A 15 -29.09 -7.74 26.16
C ALA A 15 -27.72 -7.90 26.83
N VAL A 16 -26.71 -7.16 26.35
CA VAL A 16 -25.41 -7.02 27.01
C VAL A 16 -25.13 -5.53 27.19
N SER A 17 -24.77 -5.13 28.40
CA SER A 17 -24.38 -3.76 28.72
C SER A 17 -23.01 -3.44 28.12
N ALA A 18 -22.96 -2.62 27.11
CA ALA A 18 -21.72 -2.09 26.60
C ALA A 18 -21.38 -0.77 27.32
N ASN A 19 -20.26 -0.75 28.02
CA ASN A 19 -19.64 0.49 28.44
C ASN A 19 -19.07 1.16 27.19
N THR A 20 -19.64 2.27 26.77
CA THR A 20 -18.97 3.16 25.83
C THR A 20 -17.76 3.75 26.53
N GLN A 21 -16.60 3.19 26.30
CA GLN A 21 -15.33 3.79 26.67
C GLN A 21 -15.17 5.04 25.79
N GLN A 22 -15.55 6.21 26.34
CA GLN A 22 -15.18 7.50 25.79
C GLN A 22 -13.66 7.52 25.69
N ASP A 23 -13.14 7.68 24.50
CA ASP A 23 -11.72 7.91 24.26
C ASP A 23 -11.33 9.27 24.87
N THR A 24 -10.95 9.23 26.14
CA THR A 24 -10.54 10.39 26.95
C THR A 24 -9.03 10.53 27.00
N THR A 25 -8.29 9.91 26.05
CA THR A 25 -6.83 10.02 26.02
C THR A 25 -6.41 11.43 25.64
N ASN A 26 -5.98 12.18 26.64
CA ASN A 26 -5.46 13.54 26.52
C ASN A 26 -4.02 13.59 25.98
N HIS A 27 -3.47 12.45 25.54
CA HIS A 27 -2.08 12.29 25.13
C HIS A 27 -2.03 11.75 23.70
N LEU A 28 -0.92 11.94 23.01
CA LEU A 28 -0.63 11.17 21.81
C LEU A 28 -0.50 9.70 22.24
N GLU A 29 -1.31 8.82 21.66
CA GLU A 29 -1.24 7.39 21.97
C GLU A 29 0.17 6.87 21.73
N GLU A 30 0.60 5.94 22.60
CA GLU A 30 1.85 5.23 22.37
C GLU A 30 1.67 4.34 21.15
N VAL A 31 2.29 4.73 20.05
CA VAL A 31 2.23 3.97 18.80
C VAL A 31 3.07 2.71 18.96
N THR A 32 2.42 1.55 18.97
CA THR A 32 3.09 0.25 18.89
C THR A 32 3.08 -0.27 17.47
N VAL A 33 4.12 -1.00 17.11
CA VAL A 33 4.28 -1.64 15.80
C VAL A 33 4.52 -3.13 15.99
N ARG A 34 4.00 -3.95 15.06
CA ARG A 34 4.26 -5.40 14.97
C ARG A 34 5.20 -5.77 13.83
N ALA A 35 5.79 -4.77 13.20
CA ALA A 35 6.59 -4.93 11.98
C ALA A 35 7.66 -6.04 12.05
N TYR A 36 8.12 -6.41 13.24
CA TYR A 36 9.10 -7.48 13.44
C TYR A 36 8.56 -8.60 14.35
N PHE A 37 7.30 -9.03 14.13
CA PHE A 37 6.60 -10.16 14.79
C PHE A 37 6.27 -9.97 16.27
N THR A 38 6.87 -8.99 16.94
CA THR A 38 6.62 -8.62 18.34
C THR A 38 6.10 -7.19 18.42
N GLU A 39 5.09 -6.96 19.24
CA GLU A 39 4.66 -5.59 19.54
C GLU A 39 5.77 -4.84 20.29
N GLN A 40 6.10 -3.67 19.79
CA GLN A 40 7.11 -2.81 20.40
C GLN A 40 6.75 -1.34 20.24
N PRO A 41 7.12 -0.49 21.22
CA PRO A 41 6.93 0.94 21.09
C PRO A 41 7.71 1.51 19.91
N LEU A 42 7.06 2.37 19.11
CA LEU A 42 7.70 3.03 17.96
C LEU A 42 8.96 3.79 18.38
N LEU A 43 8.97 4.39 19.58
CA LEU A 43 10.13 5.13 20.12
C LEU A 43 11.43 4.30 20.09
N ARG A 44 11.34 2.99 20.33
CA ARG A 44 12.51 2.08 20.44
C ARG A 44 12.76 1.26 19.17
N LEU A 45 11.93 1.41 18.15
CA LEU A 45 12.08 0.65 16.91
C LEU A 45 13.39 1.04 16.19
N THR A 46 14.13 0.06 15.72
CA THR A 46 15.41 0.23 15.01
C THR A 46 15.24 0.67 13.56
N ALA A 47 14.04 0.55 12.97
CA ALA A 47 13.73 0.89 11.58
C ALA A 47 13.03 2.24 11.42
N SER A 48 13.08 2.80 10.22
CA SER A 48 12.18 3.87 9.79
C SER A 48 10.81 3.28 9.44
N ALA A 49 9.79 3.63 10.22
CA ALA A 49 8.45 3.12 10.04
C ALA A 49 7.42 4.25 10.06
N GLY A 50 6.40 4.11 9.22
CA GLY A 50 5.17 4.91 9.28
C GLY A 50 4.03 4.06 9.79
N VAL A 51 3.15 4.64 10.62
CA VAL A 51 1.95 3.96 11.12
C VAL A 51 0.73 4.81 10.83
N ILE A 52 -0.25 4.22 10.19
CA ILE A 52 -1.56 4.80 9.93
C ILE A 52 -2.57 4.03 10.76
N GLY A 53 -3.09 4.64 11.81
CA GLY A 53 -4.11 4.05 12.67
C GLY A 53 -5.53 4.38 12.22
N GLN A 54 -6.50 3.80 12.93
CA GLN A 54 -7.93 3.98 12.65
C GLN A 54 -8.36 5.45 12.70
N SER A 55 -7.83 6.26 13.61
CA SER A 55 -8.13 7.68 13.71
C SER A 55 -7.72 8.45 12.45
N THR A 56 -6.54 8.18 11.90
CA THR A 56 -6.08 8.78 10.64
C THR A 56 -6.96 8.36 9.46
N LEU A 57 -7.32 7.08 9.38
CA LEU A 57 -8.21 6.56 8.32
C LEU A 57 -9.61 7.19 8.41
N SER A 58 -10.16 7.35 9.61
CA SER A 58 -11.50 7.93 9.81
C SER A 58 -11.58 9.43 9.53
N ASN A 59 -10.46 10.17 9.62
CA ASN A 59 -10.38 11.59 9.27
C ASN A 59 -10.41 11.83 7.76
N GLN A 60 -10.17 10.80 6.93
CA GLN A 60 -10.24 10.88 5.48
C GLN A 60 -11.67 10.64 4.96
N ALA A 61 -11.85 10.75 3.64
CA ALA A 61 -13.15 10.47 2.99
C ALA A 61 -13.65 9.03 3.16
N GLY A 62 -12.76 8.09 3.46
CA GLY A 62 -13.08 6.68 3.69
C GLY A 62 -13.30 5.86 2.42
N VAL A 63 -13.13 6.44 1.23
CA VAL A 63 -13.34 5.77 -0.07
C VAL A 63 -12.04 5.28 -0.71
N THR A 64 -10.89 5.78 -0.25
CA THR A 64 -9.55 5.42 -0.75
C THR A 64 -8.50 5.56 0.35
N LEU A 65 -7.43 4.77 0.27
CA LEU A 65 -6.26 4.87 1.16
C LEU A 65 -5.27 5.97 0.74
N LEU A 66 -5.46 6.58 -0.44
CA LEU A 66 -4.50 7.48 -1.07
C LEU A 66 -4.07 8.66 -0.19
N PRO A 67 -4.99 9.47 0.42
CA PRO A 67 -4.55 10.62 1.22
C PRO A 67 -3.81 10.19 2.51
N ALA A 68 -4.23 9.09 3.14
CA ALA A 68 -3.59 8.56 4.35
C ALA A 68 -2.17 8.04 4.08
N LEU A 69 -1.97 7.32 2.97
CA LEU A 69 -0.66 6.83 2.55
C LEU A 69 0.27 7.98 2.15
N ASN A 70 -0.24 8.99 1.42
CA ASN A 70 0.55 10.16 1.05
C ASN A 70 0.91 11.08 2.23
N ALA A 71 0.27 10.90 3.38
CA ALA A 71 0.66 11.58 4.61
C ALA A 71 1.90 10.96 5.27
N VAL A 72 2.31 9.74 4.90
CA VAL A 72 3.51 9.09 5.46
C VAL A 72 4.75 9.56 4.70
N PRO A 73 5.78 10.13 5.36
CA PRO A 73 7.02 10.54 4.69
C PRO A 73 7.66 9.39 3.91
N GLY A 74 8.13 9.68 2.69
CA GLY A 74 8.75 8.69 1.81
C GLY A 74 7.79 7.75 1.09
N VAL A 75 6.48 7.86 1.35
CA VAL A 75 5.41 7.10 0.67
C VAL A 75 4.74 7.99 -0.36
N ARG A 76 4.51 7.46 -1.55
CA ARG A 76 3.73 8.11 -2.59
C ARG A 76 2.79 7.10 -3.23
N MET A 77 1.51 7.31 -3.06
CA MET A 77 0.46 6.62 -3.78
C MET A 77 -0.12 7.54 -4.85
N GLU A 78 -0.30 7.04 -6.04
CA GLU A 78 -0.83 7.79 -7.17
C GLU A 78 -2.06 7.09 -7.74
N GLU A 79 -2.94 7.89 -8.34
CA GLU A 79 -4.16 7.43 -9.00
C GLU A 79 -4.25 8.04 -10.40
N ARG A 80 -4.17 7.21 -11.45
CA ARG A 80 -4.26 7.66 -12.85
C ARG A 80 -5.70 7.87 -13.30
N SER A 81 -6.60 7.12 -12.74
CA SER A 81 -8.06 7.21 -12.83
C SER A 81 -8.66 6.43 -11.67
N PRO A 82 -9.94 6.64 -11.29
CA PRO A 82 -10.55 5.88 -10.21
C PRO A 82 -10.29 4.37 -10.34
N GLY A 83 -9.71 3.76 -9.30
CA GLY A 83 -9.34 2.34 -9.29
C GLY A 83 -7.95 2.00 -9.86
N SER A 84 -7.26 2.93 -10.52
CA SER A 84 -5.93 2.70 -11.10
C SER A 84 -4.83 3.25 -10.20
N TYR A 85 -4.40 2.46 -9.22
CA TYR A 85 -3.41 2.87 -8.21
C TYR A 85 -2.01 2.38 -8.53
N ARG A 86 -1.01 3.14 -8.10
CA ARG A 86 0.39 2.73 -7.94
C ARG A 86 0.94 3.25 -6.64
N LEU A 87 1.87 2.49 -6.06
CA LEU A 87 2.52 2.81 -4.80
C LEU A 87 4.02 2.83 -4.98
N SER A 88 4.66 3.82 -4.38
CA SER A 88 6.11 3.97 -4.31
C SER A 88 6.55 4.21 -2.89
N LEU A 89 7.58 3.52 -2.47
CA LEU A 89 8.32 3.80 -1.24
C LEU A 89 9.72 4.29 -1.64
N ARG A 90 10.12 5.49 -1.20
CA ARG A 90 11.43 6.09 -1.47
C ARG A 90 11.85 5.98 -2.94
N GLY A 91 10.93 6.29 -3.87
CA GLY A 91 11.24 6.35 -5.30
C GLY A 91 11.19 5.01 -6.06
N SER A 92 10.61 3.96 -5.49
CA SER A 92 10.46 2.66 -6.18
C SER A 92 9.50 2.69 -7.39
N LEU A 93 8.90 3.84 -7.71
CA LEU A 93 7.97 4.03 -8.84
C LEU A 93 8.60 3.76 -10.20
N LEU A 94 9.90 3.89 -10.32
CA LEU A 94 10.65 3.73 -11.58
C LEU A 94 10.35 2.39 -12.28
N ARG A 95 10.16 1.33 -11.49
CA ARG A 95 9.79 -0.02 -11.95
C ARG A 95 8.29 -0.22 -12.13
N SER A 96 7.45 0.67 -11.60
CA SER A 96 6.02 0.44 -11.42
C SER A 96 5.17 1.44 -12.20
N PRO A 97 5.17 1.39 -13.54
CA PRO A 97 4.27 2.23 -14.33
C PRO A 97 2.81 1.88 -14.05
N PHE A 98 2.54 0.64 -13.62
CA PHE A 98 1.22 0.13 -13.22
C PHE A 98 1.35 -0.76 -12.00
N GLY A 99 0.35 -0.70 -11.09
CA GLY A 99 0.28 -1.54 -9.90
C GLY A 99 1.36 -1.22 -8.86
N VAL A 100 1.72 -2.20 -8.05
CA VAL A 100 2.71 -2.09 -6.98
C VAL A 100 3.78 -3.14 -7.19
N ARG A 101 5.01 -2.71 -7.35
CA ARG A 101 6.19 -3.56 -7.52
C ARG A 101 7.28 -3.09 -6.56
N ASN A 102 8.21 -3.98 -6.24
CA ASN A 102 9.33 -3.67 -5.35
C ASN A 102 8.93 -3.22 -3.92
N VAL A 103 7.68 -3.43 -3.56
CA VAL A 103 7.13 -3.26 -2.21
C VAL A 103 6.36 -4.51 -1.87
N LYS A 104 6.72 -5.17 -0.78
CA LYS A 104 6.01 -6.37 -0.34
C LYS A 104 4.86 -6.00 0.56
N VAL A 105 3.66 -6.50 0.29
CA VAL A 105 2.44 -6.16 1.01
C VAL A 105 1.86 -7.42 1.64
N TYR A 106 1.51 -7.33 2.92
CA TYR A 106 0.86 -8.40 3.67
C TYR A 106 -0.48 -7.93 4.22
N LEU A 107 -1.46 -8.82 4.23
CA LEU A 107 -2.69 -8.70 4.99
C LEU A 107 -2.62 -9.69 6.17
N ASP A 108 -2.36 -9.17 7.37
CA ASP A 108 -1.98 -10.00 8.53
C ASP A 108 -0.71 -10.84 8.20
N GLU A 109 -0.78 -12.16 8.25
CA GLU A 109 0.32 -13.10 7.92
C GLU A 109 0.23 -13.66 6.49
N ILE A 110 -0.61 -13.06 5.63
CA ILE A 110 -0.84 -13.51 4.24
C ILE A 110 -0.24 -12.48 3.29
N PRO A 111 0.77 -12.84 2.45
CA PRO A 111 1.25 -11.95 1.42
C PRO A 111 0.17 -11.69 0.36
N LEU A 112 -0.07 -10.40 0.09
CA LEU A 112 -0.85 -9.94 -1.08
C LEU A 112 0.06 -9.83 -2.32
N THR A 113 1.37 -9.72 -2.12
CA THR A 113 2.36 -9.79 -3.19
C THR A 113 2.53 -11.25 -3.60
N ASP A 114 2.27 -11.55 -4.86
CA ASP A 114 2.36 -12.90 -5.41
C ASP A 114 3.83 -13.36 -5.64
N ALA A 115 4.01 -14.62 -6.04
CA ALA A 115 5.33 -15.18 -6.33
C ALA A 115 6.02 -14.49 -7.53
N GLY A 116 5.27 -13.83 -8.40
CA GLY A 116 5.76 -13.04 -9.54
C GLY A 116 6.14 -11.61 -9.19
N GLY A 117 5.96 -11.20 -7.92
CA GLY A 117 6.33 -9.88 -7.41
C GLY A 117 5.32 -8.76 -7.65
N ASN A 118 4.08 -9.09 -8.06
CA ASN A 118 3.02 -8.11 -8.28
C ASN A 118 2.05 -8.02 -7.10
N THR A 119 1.47 -6.83 -6.88
CA THR A 119 0.43 -6.61 -5.87
C THR A 119 -0.71 -5.76 -6.43
N TYR A 120 -1.93 -6.24 -6.31
CA TYR A 120 -3.15 -5.52 -6.67
C TYR A 120 -3.74 -4.77 -5.45
N LEU A 121 -3.13 -3.65 -5.05
CA LEU A 121 -3.59 -2.88 -3.89
C LEU A 121 -4.99 -2.25 -4.10
N ASN A 122 -5.40 -2.05 -5.34
CA ASN A 122 -6.69 -1.50 -5.74
C ASN A 122 -7.89 -2.43 -5.48
N LEU A 123 -7.64 -3.69 -5.15
CA LEU A 123 -8.67 -4.64 -4.74
C LEU A 123 -9.26 -4.31 -3.37
N LEU A 124 -8.47 -3.66 -2.48
CA LEU A 124 -8.87 -3.40 -1.10
C LEU A 124 -9.85 -2.23 -0.99
N ASP A 125 -10.84 -2.39 -0.14
CA ASP A 125 -11.65 -1.28 0.34
C ASP A 125 -10.96 -0.59 1.53
N ALA A 126 -11.02 0.75 1.58
CA ALA A 126 -10.34 1.53 2.62
C ALA A 126 -10.81 1.16 4.04
N GLY A 127 -12.08 0.85 4.21
CA GLY A 127 -12.64 0.48 5.50
C GLY A 127 -12.44 -0.99 5.88
N SER A 128 -11.86 -1.81 5.00
CA SER A 128 -11.51 -3.19 5.31
C SER A 128 -10.24 -3.33 6.17
N VAL A 129 -9.50 -2.22 6.35
CA VAL A 129 -8.21 -2.16 7.02
C VAL A 129 -8.33 -1.32 8.30
N SER A 130 -7.86 -1.83 9.43
CA SER A 130 -7.86 -1.13 10.72
C SER A 130 -6.58 -0.34 10.97
N SER A 131 -5.44 -0.79 10.45
CA SER A 131 -4.17 -0.06 10.51
C SER A 131 -3.23 -0.50 9.41
N ILE A 132 -2.29 0.38 9.07
CA ILE A 132 -1.24 0.13 8.08
C ILE A 132 0.10 0.48 8.72
N GLU A 133 1.04 -0.44 8.69
CA GLU A 133 2.44 -0.22 9.08
C GLU A 133 3.30 -0.26 7.81
N VAL A 134 4.16 0.72 7.62
CA VAL A 134 5.07 0.83 6.46
C VAL A 134 6.50 0.84 6.94
N LEU A 135 7.26 -0.20 6.62
CA LEU A 135 8.72 -0.24 6.77
C LEU A 135 9.36 0.29 5.49
N LYS A 136 10.22 1.30 5.61
CA LYS A 136 10.76 2.03 4.47
C LYS A 136 12.19 1.59 4.11
N GLY A 137 12.44 1.41 2.80
CA GLY A 137 13.72 0.92 2.30
C GLY A 137 13.91 -0.57 2.54
N PRO A 138 15.13 -1.11 2.31
CA PRO A 138 15.42 -2.53 2.41
C PRO A 138 15.56 -3.03 3.87
N ASP A 139 14.73 -2.53 4.75
CA ASP A 139 14.65 -2.95 6.16
C ASP A 139 13.82 -4.23 6.36
N GLY A 140 13.33 -4.79 5.27
CA GLY A 140 12.44 -5.95 5.27
C GLY A 140 13.13 -7.31 5.19
N SER A 141 14.35 -7.51 5.71
CA SER A 141 15.04 -8.80 5.64
C SER A 141 14.21 -10.00 6.10
N LEU A 142 13.25 -9.80 7.02
CA LEU A 142 12.33 -10.85 7.49
C LEU A 142 11.17 -11.14 6.53
N PHE A 143 11.04 -10.35 5.47
CA PHE A 143 9.95 -10.41 4.49
C PHE A 143 10.44 -10.81 3.10
N GLY A 144 11.74 -11.15 2.97
CA GLY A 144 12.34 -11.59 1.72
C GLY A 144 12.61 -10.46 0.74
N ALA A 145 12.75 -10.82 -0.52
CA ALA A 145 13.16 -9.93 -1.60
C ALA A 145 12.23 -8.72 -1.75
N ASN A 146 12.75 -7.54 -1.46
CA ASN A 146 12.19 -6.23 -1.72
C ASN A 146 13.28 -5.17 -1.49
N SER A 147 13.33 -4.11 -2.26
CA SER A 147 14.26 -3.01 -2.06
C SER A 147 13.58 -1.69 -1.71
N GLY A 148 12.28 -1.56 -1.99
CA GLY A 148 11.47 -0.37 -1.67
C GLY A 148 10.96 -0.36 -0.24
N GLY A 149 10.57 -1.52 0.29
CA GLY A 149 10.03 -1.64 1.65
C GLY A 149 8.91 -2.66 1.79
N VAL A 150 8.28 -2.63 2.96
CA VAL A 150 7.19 -3.56 3.32
C VAL A 150 6.00 -2.77 3.85
N MET A 151 4.80 -3.16 3.44
CA MET A 151 3.54 -2.67 3.98
C MET A 151 2.78 -3.81 4.65
N LEU A 152 2.43 -3.62 5.91
CA LEU A 152 1.66 -4.57 6.70
C LEU A 152 0.28 -3.99 6.97
N LEU A 153 -0.75 -4.65 6.47
CA LEU A 153 -2.14 -4.26 6.61
C LEU A 153 -2.79 -5.15 7.67
N ARG A 154 -3.46 -4.53 8.64
CA ARG A 154 -4.32 -5.26 9.58
C ARG A 154 -5.76 -5.24 9.07
N PRO A 155 -6.38 -6.39 8.86
CA PRO A 155 -7.78 -6.43 8.47
C PRO A 155 -8.67 -5.90 9.58
N TYR A 156 -9.83 -5.34 9.22
CA TYR A 156 -10.85 -4.92 10.17
C TYR A 156 -11.26 -6.08 11.09
N GLY A 157 -11.46 -5.79 12.38
CA GLY A 157 -11.82 -6.80 13.39
C GLY A 157 -10.66 -7.71 13.81
N SER A 158 -9.42 -7.43 13.39
CA SER A 158 -8.26 -8.22 13.79
C SER A 158 -7.74 -7.87 15.20
N MET A 159 -8.25 -6.82 15.83
CA MET A 159 -7.81 -6.45 17.17
C MET A 159 -8.51 -7.29 18.25
N SER A 160 -7.73 -7.81 19.19
CA SER A 160 -8.23 -8.40 20.42
C SER A 160 -8.61 -7.26 21.38
N GLY A 161 -9.89 -6.93 21.44
CA GLY A 161 -10.43 -5.97 22.39
C GLY A 161 -11.68 -6.53 23.05
N ASP A 162 -12.08 -5.96 24.17
CA ASP A 162 -13.27 -6.36 24.93
C ASP A 162 -14.61 -6.02 24.25
N THR A 163 -14.57 -5.47 23.03
CA THR A 163 -15.78 -5.17 22.26
C THR A 163 -16.40 -6.46 21.74
N VAL A 164 -17.42 -6.92 22.44
CA VAL A 164 -18.08 -8.20 22.18
C VAL A 164 -18.88 -8.16 20.88
N HIS A 165 -19.44 -7.00 20.54
CA HIS A 165 -20.20 -6.79 19.31
C HIS A 165 -20.05 -5.36 18.82
N SER A 166 -19.80 -5.18 17.55
CA SER A 166 -19.84 -3.88 16.87
C SER A 166 -20.36 -4.03 15.45
N ALA A 167 -21.10 -3.07 14.98
CA ALA A 167 -21.52 -2.99 13.59
C ALA A 167 -21.49 -1.53 13.13
N ALA A 168 -21.13 -1.30 11.87
CA ALA A 168 -21.18 0.01 11.27
C ALA A 168 -21.70 -0.10 9.84
N LEU A 169 -22.62 0.78 9.48
CA LEU A 169 -23.06 0.99 8.11
C LEU A 169 -22.71 2.43 7.73
N GLN A 170 -21.87 2.60 6.72
CA GLN A 170 -21.52 3.92 6.18
C GLN A 170 -22.02 4.04 4.75
N LEU A 171 -22.71 5.16 4.48
CA LEU A 171 -23.13 5.56 3.14
C LEU A 171 -22.50 6.90 2.81
N SER A 172 -21.85 6.99 1.65
CA SER A 172 -21.17 8.19 1.18
C SER A 172 -21.54 8.47 -0.27
N GLY A 173 -21.69 9.73 -0.60
CA GLY A 173 -21.91 10.18 -1.97
C GLY A 173 -21.12 11.46 -2.24
N GLY A 174 -20.88 11.77 -3.50
CA GLY A 174 -20.10 12.94 -3.85
C GLY A 174 -20.13 13.31 -5.32
N THR A 175 -19.32 14.27 -5.68
CA THR A 175 -19.14 14.76 -7.03
C THR A 175 -18.70 13.62 -7.97
N TYR A 176 -18.98 13.73 -9.25
CA TYR A 176 -18.63 12.75 -10.29
C TYR A 176 -19.23 11.36 -10.08
N GLY A 177 -20.48 11.33 -9.59
CA GLY A 177 -21.23 10.08 -9.41
C GLY A 177 -20.66 9.16 -8.34
N LEU A 178 -19.85 9.69 -7.42
CA LEU A 178 -19.32 8.91 -6.31
C LEU A 178 -20.46 8.39 -5.42
N PHE A 179 -20.49 7.09 -5.24
CA PHE A 179 -21.30 6.39 -4.25
C PHE A 179 -20.47 5.30 -3.61
N HIS A 180 -20.44 5.25 -2.29
CA HIS A 180 -19.78 4.20 -1.52
C HIS A 180 -20.68 3.77 -0.37
N GLU A 181 -20.93 2.49 -0.31
CA GLU A 181 -21.62 1.80 0.78
C GLU A 181 -20.62 0.86 1.43
N GLN A 182 -20.59 0.85 2.77
CA GLN A 182 -19.74 -0.06 3.52
C GLN A 182 -20.49 -0.56 4.74
N LEU A 183 -20.56 -1.87 4.90
CA LEU A 183 -21.04 -2.56 6.09
C LEU A 183 -19.86 -3.29 6.74
N SER A 184 -19.62 -3.03 8.02
CA SER A 184 -18.66 -3.76 8.83
C SER A 184 -19.30 -4.26 10.09
N ALA A 185 -18.98 -5.47 10.51
CA ALA A 185 -19.45 -6.05 11.76
C ALA A 185 -18.35 -6.92 12.38
N SER A 186 -18.25 -6.88 13.70
CA SER A 186 -17.40 -7.77 14.49
C SER A 186 -18.24 -8.34 15.63
N VAL A 187 -18.23 -9.65 15.77
CA VAL A 187 -19.05 -10.38 16.73
C VAL A 187 -18.22 -11.45 17.40
N ARG A 188 -18.32 -11.56 18.72
CA ARG A 188 -17.73 -12.62 19.52
C ARG A 188 -18.84 -13.42 20.21
N PRO A 189 -19.43 -14.45 19.54
CA PRO A 189 -20.52 -15.24 20.08
C PRO A 189 -20.15 -16.05 21.32
N SER A 190 -18.87 -16.38 21.48
CA SER A 190 -18.32 -17.09 22.64
C SER A 190 -16.93 -16.58 22.99
N GLY A 191 -16.44 -16.88 24.19
CA GLY A 191 -15.11 -16.47 24.65
C GLY A 191 -13.95 -17.01 23.77
N ASN A 192 -14.19 -18.08 23.02
CA ASN A 192 -13.19 -18.76 22.21
C ASN A 192 -13.40 -18.61 20.69
N TYR A 193 -14.47 -17.96 20.25
CA TYR A 193 -14.74 -17.74 18.82
C TYR A 193 -15.25 -16.33 18.56
N GLY A 194 -14.70 -15.71 17.53
CA GLY A 194 -15.14 -14.42 17.02
C GLY A 194 -15.01 -14.36 15.52
N PHE A 195 -15.80 -13.52 14.89
CA PHE A 195 -15.66 -13.25 13.46
C PHE A 195 -15.91 -11.78 13.16
N SER A 196 -15.31 -11.31 12.08
CA SER A 196 -15.61 -10.02 11.49
C SER A 196 -15.94 -10.16 10.01
N VAL A 197 -16.79 -9.27 9.53
CA VAL A 197 -17.19 -9.16 8.13
C VAL A 197 -17.08 -7.70 7.73
N ASN A 198 -16.53 -7.46 6.55
CA ASN A 198 -16.53 -6.18 5.86
C ASN A 198 -17.05 -6.39 4.44
N GLN A 199 -18.10 -5.67 4.06
CA GLN A 199 -18.65 -5.66 2.72
C GLN A 199 -18.70 -4.22 2.24
N ALA A 200 -18.30 -3.98 0.98
CA ALA A 200 -18.41 -2.65 0.39
C ALA A 200 -18.83 -2.71 -1.08
N TYR A 201 -19.52 -1.68 -1.50
CA TYR A 201 -19.77 -1.38 -2.90
C TYR A 201 -19.40 0.06 -3.18
N GLN A 202 -18.58 0.27 -4.19
CA GLN A 202 -18.15 1.61 -4.63
C GLN A 202 -18.41 1.76 -6.12
N ARG A 203 -18.90 2.95 -6.51
CA ARG A 203 -18.94 3.39 -7.91
C ARG A 203 -18.57 4.85 -8.02
N ALA A 204 -18.01 5.24 -9.15
CA ALA A 204 -17.79 6.63 -9.52
C ALA A 204 -17.84 6.73 -11.06
N ASP A 205 -18.37 7.83 -11.59
CA ASP A 205 -18.29 8.11 -13.03
C ASP A 205 -16.89 8.65 -13.40
N GLY A 206 -16.20 9.26 -12.41
CA GLY A 206 -14.90 9.89 -12.56
C GLY A 206 -14.97 11.29 -13.20
N TYR A 207 -13.89 12.05 -13.07
CA TYR A 207 -13.79 13.42 -13.60
C TYR A 207 -13.59 13.46 -15.12
N ARG A 208 -12.72 12.57 -15.61
CA ARG A 208 -12.36 12.51 -17.02
C ARG A 208 -13.39 11.71 -17.83
N GLN A 209 -13.44 11.99 -19.12
CA GLN A 209 -14.11 11.09 -20.06
C GLN A 209 -13.51 9.68 -19.91
N HIS A 210 -14.36 8.66 -19.99
CA HIS A 210 -13.93 7.27 -19.94
C HIS A 210 -13.12 6.90 -18.68
N SER A 211 -13.59 7.33 -17.49
CA SER A 211 -12.91 7.09 -16.20
C SER A 211 -13.81 6.48 -15.11
N ALA A 212 -14.95 5.93 -15.50
CA ALA A 212 -15.87 5.30 -14.55
C ALA A 212 -15.25 4.05 -13.90
N MET A 213 -15.62 3.79 -12.62
CA MET A 213 -15.23 2.59 -11.91
C MET A 213 -16.39 2.02 -11.08
N ASN A 214 -16.34 0.73 -10.82
CA ASN A 214 -17.09 0.08 -9.76
C ASN A 214 -16.28 -1.03 -9.12
N ARG A 215 -16.53 -1.26 -7.83
CA ARG A 215 -15.91 -2.32 -7.05
C ARG A 215 -16.94 -2.94 -6.10
N LYS A 216 -17.01 -4.26 -6.09
CA LYS A 216 -17.68 -5.06 -5.06
C LYS A 216 -16.62 -5.72 -4.23
N PHE A 217 -16.74 -5.62 -2.94
CA PHE A 217 -15.74 -6.10 -1.99
C PHE A 217 -16.39 -6.87 -0.86
N PHE A 218 -15.77 -7.95 -0.46
CA PHE A 218 -16.15 -8.74 0.70
C PHE A 218 -14.89 -9.28 1.39
N GLN A 219 -14.82 -9.14 2.72
CA GLN A 219 -13.75 -9.70 3.54
C GLN A 219 -14.35 -10.30 4.81
N THR A 220 -13.80 -11.42 5.26
CA THR A 220 -14.11 -11.99 6.57
C THR A 220 -12.84 -12.45 7.27
N VAL A 221 -12.82 -12.28 8.59
CA VAL A 221 -11.79 -12.83 9.48
C VAL A 221 -12.51 -13.64 10.54
N GLN A 222 -12.21 -14.93 10.58
CA GLN A 222 -12.73 -15.87 11.58
C GLN A 222 -11.60 -16.19 12.56
N ARG A 223 -11.86 -16.17 13.87
CA ARG A 223 -10.88 -16.43 14.92
C ARG A 223 -11.39 -17.47 15.87
N TRP A 224 -10.60 -18.46 16.10
CA TRP A 224 -10.89 -19.54 17.03
C TRP A 224 -9.72 -19.72 18.01
N ASN A 225 -9.91 -19.31 19.27
CA ASN A 225 -8.97 -19.54 20.35
C ASN A 225 -9.27 -20.90 20.96
N TYR A 226 -8.61 -21.95 20.50
CA TYR A 226 -8.81 -23.31 20.98
C TYR A 226 -8.07 -23.60 22.31
N ARG A 227 -7.17 -22.69 22.71
CA ARG A 227 -6.52 -22.56 24.02
C ARG A 227 -6.30 -21.07 24.32
N PRO A 228 -6.01 -20.68 25.59
CA PRO A 228 -5.87 -19.27 25.97
C PRO A 228 -4.91 -18.46 25.05
N ASP A 229 -3.76 -19.05 24.70
CA ASP A 229 -2.71 -18.38 23.92
C ASP A 229 -2.50 -19.01 22.54
N ASN A 230 -3.50 -19.76 22.04
CA ASN A 230 -3.43 -20.43 20.74
C ASN A 230 -4.66 -20.12 19.90
N GLU A 231 -4.42 -19.58 18.72
CA GLU A 231 -5.44 -19.10 17.82
C GLU A 231 -5.31 -19.73 16.43
N LEU A 232 -6.44 -20.04 15.82
CA LEU A 232 -6.58 -20.34 14.41
C LEU A 232 -7.39 -19.21 13.76
N ARG A 233 -6.82 -18.55 12.74
CA ARG A 233 -7.48 -17.50 11.97
C ARG A 233 -7.70 -17.93 10.53
N LEU A 234 -8.92 -17.79 10.03
CA LEU A 234 -9.24 -17.85 8.61
C LEU A 234 -9.45 -16.41 8.11
N ILE A 235 -8.77 -16.04 7.05
CA ILE A 235 -8.93 -14.76 6.36
C ILE A 235 -9.35 -15.07 4.93
N ALA A 236 -10.45 -14.48 4.48
CA ALA A 236 -10.91 -14.59 3.11
C ALA A 236 -11.34 -13.22 2.59
N LEU A 237 -10.99 -12.93 1.34
CA LEU A 237 -11.28 -11.68 0.65
C LEU A 237 -11.68 -11.96 -0.78
N TYR A 238 -12.76 -11.33 -1.25
CA TYR A 238 -13.17 -11.32 -2.64
C TYR A 238 -13.36 -9.88 -3.11
N SER A 239 -12.83 -9.55 -4.29
CA SER A 239 -13.01 -8.27 -4.94
C SER A 239 -13.35 -8.47 -6.42
N ASP A 240 -14.38 -7.75 -6.90
CA ASP A 240 -14.76 -7.64 -8.31
C ASP A 240 -14.65 -6.16 -8.68
N LEU A 241 -13.53 -5.79 -9.30
CA LEU A 241 -13.17 -4.43 -9.67
C LEU A 241 -13.24 -4.26 -11.18
N TYR A 242 -13.96 -3.24 -11.62
CA TYR A 242 -13.96 -2.76 -13.00
C TYR A 242 -13.66 -1.27 -13.02
N TYR A 243 -12.75 -0.84 -13.90
CA TYR A 243 -12.54 0.58 -14.17
C TYR A 243 -12.09 0.84 -15.62
N ARG A 244 -12.48 2.00 -16.13
CA ARG A 244 -12.07 2.49 -17.44
C ARG A 244 -10.74 3.23 -17.34
N THR A 245 -9.95 3.13 -18.40
CA THR A 245 -8.61 3.72 -18.49
C THR A 245 -8.58 4.82 -19.55
N PRO A 246 -8.70 6.09 -19.18
CA PRO A 246 -8.73 7.20 -20.14
C PRO A 246 -7.41 7.41 -20.88
N GLY A 247 -6.29 6.91 -20.34
CA GLY A 247 -4.95 7.09 -20.89
C GLY A 247 -4.36 8.49 -20.67
N GLY A 248 -3.05 8.63 -20.81
CA GLY A 248 -2.33 9.89 -20.62
C GLY A 248 -2.59 10.92 -21.74
N LEU A 249 -2.48 12.20 -21.39
CA LEU A 249 -2.58 13.35 -22.29
C LEU A 249 -1.21 13.99 -22.52
N THR A 250 -1.01 14.63 -23.66
CA THR A 250 0.12 15.55 -23.84
C THR A 250 -0.08 16.83 -23.02
N ALA A 251 0.97 17.61 -22.82
CA ALA A 251 0.88 18.88 -22.12
C ALA A 251 -0.15 19.84 -22.76
N ALA A 252 -0.20 19.90 -24.10
CA ALA A 252 -1.17 20.73 -24.83
C ALA A 252 -2.61 20.27 -24.59
N GLN A 253 -2.88 18.96 -24.71
CA GLN A 253 -4.21 18.39 -24.46
C GLN A 253 -4.64 18.59 -23.00
N PHE A 254 -3.73 18.41 -22.05
CA PHE A 254 -3.99 18.61 -20.64
C PHE A 254 -4.32 20.07 -20.29
N ALA A 255 -3.65 21.02 -20.97
CA ALA A 255 -3.93 22.47 -20.80
C ALA A 255 -5.25 22.89 -21.45
N GLU A 256 -5.59 22.33 -22.61
CA GLU A 256 -6.79 22.66 -23.39
C GLU A 256 -8.06 22.10 -22.73
N ASP A 257 -8.10 20.80 -22.48
CA ASP A 257 -9.21 20.13 -21.78
C ASP A 257 -8.70 18.93 -20.97
N PRO A 258 -8.51 19.10 -19.64
CA PRO A 258 -8.04 18.04 -18.77
C PRO A 258 -9.03 16.87 -18.63
N ARG A 259 -10.28 17.01 -19.09
CA ARG A 259 -11.29 15.95 -19.05
C ARG A 259 -11.16 14.94 -20.18
N LEU A 260 -10.41 15.25 -21.22
CA LEU A 260 -10.26 14.35 -22.36
C LEU A 260 -9.79 12.96 -21.97
N ALA A 261 -10.35 11.93 -22.58
CA ALA A 261 -9.68 10.66 -22.74
C ALA A 261 -8.63 10.77 -23.85
N ARG A 262 -7.63 9.90 -23.85
CA ARG A 262 -6.63 9.81 -24.93
C ARG A 262 -7.32 9.69 -26.27
N PRO A 263 -7.21 10.69 -27.17
CA PRO A 263 -7.83 10.65 -28.50
C PRO A 263 -7.07 9.70 -29.43
N ALA A 264 -7.73 9.30 -30.51
CA ALA A 264 -7.09 8.61 -31.63
C ALA A 264 -6.01 9.48 -32.28
N THR A 265 -5.03 8.83 -32.89
CA THR A 265 -4.02 9.43 -33.77
C THR A 265 -4.15 8.80 -35.16
N ALA A 266 -3.31 9.22 -36.12
CA ALA A 266 -3.30 8.59 -37.45
C ALA A 266 -2.97 7.08 -37.43
N THR A 267 -2.24 6.63 -36.37
CA THR A 267 -1.73 5.25 -36.29
C THR A 267 -2.22 4.47 -35.06
N THR A 268 -2.94 5.12 -34.12
CA THR A 268 -3.34 4.47 -32.87
C THR A 268 -4.77 4.92 -32.53
N PRO A 269 -5.71 3.99 -32.28
CA PRO A 269 -7.08 4.32 -31.89
C PRO A 269 -7.14 5.00 -30.53
N GLY A 270 -8.28 5.64 -30.24
CA GLY A 270 -8.54 6.30 -28.96
C GLY A 270 -8.92 5.34 -27.85
N ALA A 271 -8.78 5.79 -26.60
CA ALA A 271 -9.14 4.97 -25.44
C ALA A 271 -10.66 4.68 -25.38
N VAL A 272 -11.48 5.63 -25.81
CA VAL A 272 -12.95 5.47 -25.87
C VAL A 272 -13.33 4.46 -26.95
N ASP A 273 -12.74 4.56 -28.14
CA ASP A 273 -13.04 3.72 -29.29
C ASP A 273 -12.71 2.25 -29.01
N GLN A 274 -11.64 2.02 -28.25
CA GLN A 274 -11.17 0.68 -27.88
C GLN A 274 -11.76 0.16 -26.57
N HIS A 275 -12.68 0.88 -25.96
CA HIS A 275 -13.28 0.54 -24.67
C HIS A 275 -12.23 0.21 -23.61
N ALA A 276 -11.10 0.95 -23.60
CA ALA A 276 -9.96 0.68 -22.76
C ALA A 276 -10.37 0.62 -21.27
N SER A 277 -10.16 -0.53 -20.65
CA SER A 277 -10.65 -0.79 -19.27
C SER A 277 -9.88 -1.93 -18.62
N ILE A 278 -10.04 -2.08 -17.33
CA ILE A 278 -9.55 -3.22 -16.58
C ILE A 278 -10.68 -3.82 -15.77
N THR A 279 -10.82 -5.14 -15.87
CA THR A 279 -11.59 -5.96 -14.94
C THR A 279 -10.63 -6.84 -14.16
N ASN A 280 -10.79 -6.87 -12.84
CA ASN A 280 -9.98 -7.72 -11.98
C ASN A 280 -10.91 -8.37 -10.95
N LYS A 281 -11.05 -9.70 -11.01
CA LYS A 281 -11.80 -10.49 -10.04
C LYS A 281 -10.83 -11.37 -9.29
N THR A 282 -10.67 -11.10 -8.01
CA THR A 282 -9.68 -11.80 -7.19
C THR A 282 -10.33 -12.38 -5.95
N LEU A 283 -10.02 -13.65 -5.69
CA LEU A 283 -10.28 -14.35 -4.44
C LEU A 283 -8.94 -14.63 -3.74
N ILE A 284 -8.84 -14.23 -2.48
CA ILE A 284 -7.70 -14.51 -1.61
C ILE A 284 -8.21 -15.28 -0.40
N GLY A 285 -7.53 -16.34 -0.02
CA GLY A 285 -7.84 -17.08 1.20
C GLY A 285 -6.59 -17.55 1.92
N GLY A 286 -6.64 -17.62 3.24
CA GLY A 286 -5.54 -18.16 4.02
C GLY A 286 -5.95 -18.53 5.44
N LEU A 287 -5.22 -19.49 5.98
CA LEU A 287 -5.37 -20.02 7.33
C LEU A 287 -4.08 -19.74 8.09
N VAL A 288 -4.19 -19.06 9.24
CA VAL A 288 -3.07 -18.71 10.12
C VAL A 288 -3.23 -19.46 11.44
N HIS A 289 -2.21 -20.19 11.83
CA HIS A 289 -2.10 -20.82 13.14
C HIS A 289 -1.06 -20.05 13.97
N ASP A 290 -1.44 -19.57 15.12
CA ASP A 290 -0.62 -18.79 16.05
C ASP A 290 -0.67 -19.48 17.43
N ALA A 291 0.44 -20.01 17.89
CA ALA A 291 0.47 -20.86 19.06
C ALA A 291 1.65 -20.53 19.99
N GLN A 292 1.37 -20.31 21.25
CA GLN A 292 2.36 -20.26 22.31
C GLN A 292 2.69 -21.72 22.72
N LEU A 293 3.81 -22.25 22.24
CA LEU A 293 4.24 -23.63 22.50
C LEU A 293 4.79 -23.80 23.92
N THR A 294 5.53 -22.79 24.39
CA THR A 294 6.02 -22.67 25.77
C THR A 294 5.99 -21.21 26.19
N PRO A 295 6.14 -20.84 27.47
CA PRO A 295 6.18 -19.43 27.89
C PRO A 295 7.22 -18.56 27.15
N LYS A 296 8.21 -19.19 26.50
CA LYS A 296 9.30 -18.50 25.79
C LYS A 296 9.26 -18.68 24.28
N LEU A 297 8.47 -19.63 23.77
CA LEU A 297 8.48 -20.01 22.36
C LEU A 297 7.07 -19.94 21.76
N ARG A 298 6.89 -19.04 20.82
CA ARG A 298 5.71 -18.91 19.97
C ARG A 298 6.02 -19.43 18.58
N HIS A 299 5.05 -20.08 17.94
CA HIS A 299 5.13 -20.53 16.56
C HIS A 299 3.96 -19.97 15.76
N VAL A 300 4.25 -19.40 14.60
CA VAL A 300 3.24 -18.93 13.64
C VAL A 300 3.43 -19.66 12.32
N ALA A 301 2.32 -20.13 11.76
CA ALA A 301 2.31 -20.73 10.43
C ALA A 301 1.08 -20.26 9.65
N SER A 302 1.24 -19.96 8.39
CA SER A 302 0.14 -19.62 7.48
C SER A 302 0.24 -20.44 6.19
N VAL A 303 -0.91 -20.81 5.63
CA VAL A 303 -1.07 -21.32 4.27
C VAL A 303 -2.07 -20.44 3.56
N PHE A 304 -1.83 -20.11 2.30
CA PHE A 304 -2.64 -19.15 1.57
C PHE A 304 -2.67 -19.43 0.07
N GLY A 305 -3.69 -18.90 -0.58
CA GLY A 305 -3.82 -18.95 -2.03
C GLY A 305 -4.60 -17.78 -2.58
N THR A 306 -4.33 -17.46 -3.84
CA THR A 306 -4.99 -16.40 -4.59
C THR A 306 -5.34 -16.91 -5.99
N HIS A 307 -6.51 -16.53 -6.47
CA HIS A 307 -6.92 -16.69 -7.86
C HIS A 307 -7.40 -15.35 -8.40
N THR A 308 -6.89 -14.94 -9.56
CA THR A 308 -7.24 -13.70 -10.24
C THR A 308 -7.62 -13.96 -11.68
N ASP A 309 -8.84 -13.56 -12.06
CA ASP A 309 -9.30 -13.44 -13.43
C ASP A 309 -9.18 -11.96 -13.84
N PHE A 310 -8.31 -11.69 -14.81
CA PHE A 310 -7.96 -10.34 -15.23
C PHE A 310 -8.23 -10.15 -16.73
N SER A 311 -8.86 -9.02 -17.07
CA SER A 311 -9.12 -8.62 -18.46
C SER A 311 -8.79 -7.15 -18.66
N ASN A 312 -8.04 -6.85 -19.72
CA ASN A 312 -7.61 -5.50 -20.09
C ASN A 312 -7.73 -5.27 -21.60
N PRO A 313 -8.91 -4.91 -22.10
CA PRO A 313 -8.99 -4.27 -23.42
C PRO A 313 -8.21 -2.95 -23.35
N PHE A 314 -7.11 -2.90 -24.06
CA PHE A 314 -6.25 -1.73 -24.18
C PHE A 314 -6.28 -1.21 -25.63
N ILE A 315 -5.62 -0.07 -25.88
CA ILE A 315 -5.66 0.58 -27.20
C ILE A 315 -5.02 -0.24 -28.33
N THR A 316 -4.10 -1.12 -28.02
CA THR A 316 -3.32 -1.92 -29.00
C THR A 316 -3.61 -3.41 -28.93
N ASN A 317 -4.16 -3.89 -27.82
CA ASN A 317 -4.39 -5.32 -27.59
C ASN A 317 -5.56 -5.55 -26.62
N TYR A 318 -6.03 -6.77 -26.57
CA TYR A 318 -6.98 -7.27 -25.58
C TYR A 318 -6.27 -8.36 -24.77
N GLU A 319 -5.88 -8.04 -23.53
CA GLU A 319 -5.17 -8.98 -22.66
C GLU A 319 -6.11 -9.71 -21.71
N LEU A 320 -5.92 -11.01 -21.59
CA LEU A 320 -6.54 -11.86 -20.58
C LEU A 320 -5.42 -12.50 -19.75
N ARG A 321 -5.64 -12.58 -18.43
CA ARG A 321 -4.76 -13.33 -17.53
C ARG A 321 -5.59 -14.19 -16.60
N ASP A 322 -5.11 -15.40 -16.40
CA ASP A 322 -5.57 -16.31 -15.36
C ASP A 322 -4.39 -16.57 -14.42
N GLU A 323 -4.47 -16.06 -13.19
CA GLU A 323 -3.35 -16.01 -12.27
C GLU A 323 -3.67 -16.81 -11.00
N TYR A 324 -2.81 -17.77 -10.67
CA TYR A 324 -2.86 -18.55 -9.44
C TYR A 324 -1.61 -18.32 -8.62
N ASN A 325 -1.78 -18.13 -7.31
CA ASN A 325 -0.67 -18.11 -6.37
C ASN A 325 -1.00 -18.97 -5.17
N LEU A 326 -0.05 -19.79 -4.73
CA LEU A 326 -0.16 -20.65 -3.56
C LEU A 326 1.12 -20.52 -2.73
N GLY A 327 1.00 -20.54 -1.42
CA GLY A 327 2.18 -20.46 -0.58
C GLY A 327 1.94 -20.79 0.87
N PHE A 328 3.04 -20.82 1.59
CA PHE A 328 3.05 -20.94 3.04
C PHE A 328 4.17 -20.09 3.65
N ARG A 329 3.96 -19.67 4.88
CA ARG A 329 4.93 -18.97 5.72
C ARG A 329 4.94 -19.62 7.10
N THR A 330 6.10 -19.80 7.69
CA THR A 330 6.21 -20.31 9.05
C THR A 330 7.43 -19.72 9.76
N TYR A 331 7.28 -19.42 11.04
CA TYR A 331 8.37 -18.93 11.86
C TYR A 331 8.16 -19.20 13.35
N ILE A 332 9.27 -19.20 14.08
CA ILE A 332 9.32 -19.22 15.53
C ILE A 332 9.71 -17.84 16.05
N ASP A 333 9.20 -17.51 17.21
CA ASP A 333 9.58 -16.35 18.01
C ASP A 333 9.94 -16.83 19.41
N TYR A 334 11.23 -16.75 19.74
CA TYR A 334 11.78 -17.16 21.03
C TYR A 334 12.21 -15.94 21.82
N THR A 335 11.67 -15.80 23.03
CA THR A 335 11.99 -14.69 23.94
C THR A 335 12.51 -15.25 25.25
N ASP A 336 13.68 -14.78 25.70
CA ASP A 336 14.31 -15.18 26.97
C ASP A 336 15.10 -14.03 27.60
N GLY A 337 15.48 -14.19 28.84
CA GLY A 337 16.28 -13.22 29.57
C GLY A 337 15.46 -12.29 30.47
N ASN A 338 16.07 -11.20 30.89
CA ASN A 338 15.48 -10.25 31.85
C ASN A 338 15.61 -8.82 31.29
N ALA A 339 14.51 -8.06 31.26
CA ALA A 339 14.50 -6.67 30.82
C ALA A 339 15.41 -5.73 31.59
N GLU A 340 15.75 -6.04 32.87
CA GLU A 340 16.67 -5.26 33.68
C GLU A 340 18.14 -5.47 33.27
N THR A 341 18.45 -6.60 32.63
CA THR A 341 19.81 -6.94 32.18
C THR A 341 19.84 -7.04 30.65
N VAL A 342 19.53 -8.21 30.10
CA VAL A 342 19.45 -8.46 28.69
C VAL A 342 18.26 -9.37 28.41
N GLN A 343 17.36 -8.91 27.55
CA GLN A 343 16.27 -9.71 26.98
C GLN A 343 16.61 -10.03 25.52
N TRP A 344 16.52 -11.31 25.17
CA TRP A 344 16.81 -11.83 23.84
C TRP A 344 15.51 -12.16 23.11
N HIS A 345 15.46 -11.79 21.84
CA HIS A 345 14.41 -12.21 20.91
C HIS A 345 15.06 -12.83 19.68
N ILE A 346 14.69 -14.05 19.38
CA ILE A 346 15.18 -14.79 18.21
C ILE A 346 14.00 -15.16 17.35
N ASN A 347 14.01 -14.72 16.11
CA ASN A 347 13.03 -15.11 15.10
C ASN A 347 13.76 -15.93 14.03
N ALA A 348 13.19 -17.02 13.58
CA ALA A 348 13.69 -17.78 12.44
C ALA A 348 12.52 -18.42 11.70
N GLY A 349 12.58 -18.45 10.39
CA GLY A 349 11.47 -18.98 9.60
C GLY A 349 11.76 -19.03 8.12
N MET A 350 10.71 -19.34 7.38
CA MET A 350 10.73 -19.39 5.92
C MET A 350 9.39 -18.99 5.33
N GLU A 351 9.42 -18.54 4.08
CA GLU A 351 8.25 -18.37 3.22
C GLU A 351 8.52 -19.02 1.87
N TRP A 352 7.51 -19.65 1.32
CA TRP A 352 7.54 -20.23 0.00
C TRP A 352 6.26 -19.86 -0.76
N GLN A 353 6.41 -19.48 -2.03
CA GLN A 353 5.32 -19.17 -2.93
C GLN A 353 5.57 -19.77 -4.32
N PHE A 354 4.49 -20.19 -4.94
CA PHE A 354 4.44 -20.62 -6.33
C PHE A 354 3.31 -19.86 -7.03
N GLY A 355 3.59 -19.30 -8.20
CA GLY A 355 2.65 -18.62 -9.07
C GLY A 355 2.60 -19.25 -10.45
N GLN A 356 1.41 -19.27 -11.07
CA GLN A 356 1.19 -19.55 -12.47
C GLN A 356 0.39 -18.40 -13.07
N ASN A 357 0.83 -17.89 -14.22
CA ASN A 357 0.22 -16.78 -14.96
C ASN A 357 0.07 -17.22 -16.42
N ASP A 358 -1.15 -17.46 -16.85
CA ASP A 358 -1.49 -17.73 -18.24
C ASP A 358 -1.93 -16.39 -18.85
N ILE A 359 -1.12 -15.85 -19.77
CA ILE A 359 -1.30 -14.51 -20.37
C ILE A 359 -1.62 -14.69 -21.86
N ALA A 360 -2.75 -14.16 -22.28
CA ALA A 360 -3.18 -14.21 -23.67
C ALA A 360 -3.48 -12.81 -24.21
N ASN A 361 -2.81 -12.40 -25.25
CA ASN A 361 -3.00 -11.14 -25.96
C ASN A 361 -3.63 -11.39 -27.32
N TYR A 362 -4.65 -10.60 -27.59
CA TYR A 362 -5.43 -10.61 -28.83
C TYR A 362 -5.50 -9.20 -29.41
N ASP A 363 -5.89 -9.08 -30.66
CA ASP A 363 -6.28 -7.79 -31.23
C ASP A 363 -7.50 -7.24 -30.48
N ASN A 364 -7.51 -5.92 -30.25
CA ASN A 364 -8.68 -5.25 -29.69
C ASN A 364 -9.49 -4.60 -30.80
N ASN A 365 -10.64 -5.17 -31.12
CA ASN A 365 -11.56 -4.68 -32.15
C ASN A 365 -12.70 -3.88 -31.50
N GLY A 366 -12.40 -2.69 -30.98
CA GLY A 366 -13.38 -1.82 -30.33
C GLY A 366 -13.97 -2.42 -29.04
N GLY A 367 -13.12 -3.00 -28.19
CA GLY A 367 -13.53 -3.68 -26.94
C GLY A 367 -13.92 -5.15 -27.12
N VAL A 368 -13.82 -5.68 -28.34
CA VAL A 368 -14.09 -7.09 -28.65
C VAL A 368 -12.77 -7.79 -28.97
N ARG A 369 -12.60 -8.98 -28.40
CA ARG A 369 -11.43 -9.82 -28.65
C ARG A 369 -11.38 -10.27 -30.12
N GLY A 370 -10.25 -9.97 -30.77
CA GLY A 370 -9.93 -10.35 -32.16
C GLY A 370 -8.99 -11.54 -32.26
N ASP A 371 -8.08 -11.49 -33.24
CA ASP A 371 -7.12 -12.54 -33.50
C ASP A 371 -6.03 -12.63 -32.42
N GLU A 372 -5.40 -13.78 -32.28
CA GLU A 372 -4.33 -14.04 -31.31
C GLU A 372 -3.06 -13.29 -31.70
N GLN A 373 -2.49 -12.52 -30.78
CA GLN A 373 -1.17 -11.88 -30.94
C GLN A 373 -0.07 -12.72 -30.28
N ALA A 374 -0.26 -13.10 -29.01
CA ALA A 374 0.68 -13.95 -28.26
C ALA A 374 -0.04 -14.59 -27.08
N ILE A 375 0.27 -15.84 -26.81
CA ILE A 375 -0.22 -16.60 -25.64
C ILE A 375 0.98 -17.24 -24.99
N ASP A 376 1.20 -16.94 -23.71
CA ASP A 376 2.32 -17.41 -22.92
C ASP A 376 1.85 -17.99 -21.58
N ALA A 377 2.47 -19.06 -21.15
CA ALA A 377 2.29 -19.61 -19.81
C ALA A 377 3.59 -19.38 -19.01
N LEU A 378 3.48 -18.68 -17.89
CA LEU A 378 4.60 -18.38 -17.02
C LEU A 378 4.38 -18.99 -15.62
N ARG A 379 5.47 -19.44 -15.03
CA ARG A 379 5.50 -19.92 -13.65
C ARG A 379 6.55 -19.17 -12.89
N SER A 380 6.27 -18.80 -11.66
CA SER A 380 7.23 -18.18 -10.77
C SER A 380 7.34 -18.99 -9.48
N ARG A 381 8.54 -19.01 -8.91
CA ARG A 381 8.80 -19.63 -7.62
C ARG A 381 9.70 -18.71 -6.82
N GLN A 382 9.23 -18.34 -5.65
CA GLN A 382 9.97 -17.53 -4.70
C GLN A 382 9.98 -18.24 -3.34
N TYR A 383 11.15 -18.35 -2.72
CA TYR A 383 11.24 -18.77 -1.33
C TYR A 383 12.45 -18.14 -0.66
N PHE A 384 12.37 -17.96 0.65
CA PHE A 384 13.46 -17.43 1.44
C PHE A 384 13.42 -17.99 2.85
N TYR A 385 14.62 -18.10 3.42
CA TYR A 385 14.83 -18.38 4.83
C TYR A 385 15.26 -17.10 5.48
N PHE A 386 14.83 -16.86 6.72
CA PHE A 386 15.22 -15.67 7.47
C PHE A 386 15.51 -15.98 8.91
N ALA A 387 16.39 -15.17 9.51
CA ALA A 387 16.66 -15.18 10.92
C ALA A 387 16.91 -13.77 11.43
N ARG A 388 16.55 -13.53 12.68
CA ARG A 388 16.78 -12.28 13.41
C ARG A 388 17.19 -12.58 14.84
N LEU A 389 18.20 -11.88 15.32
CA LEU A 389 18.61 -11.81 16.72
C LEU A 389 18.46 -10.37 17.19
N ARG A 390 17.72 -10.16 18.25
CA ARG A 390 17.60 -8.88 18.94
C ARG A 390 17.99 -9.03 20.40
N ALA A 391 18.85 -8.13 20.87
CA ALA A 391 19.20 -7.98 22.26
C ALA A 391 18.68 -6.64 22.78
N ASP A 392 17.82 -6.67 23.79
CA ASP A 392 17.34 -5.51 24.51
C ASP A 392 18.09 -5.40 25.84
N ILE A 393 19.03 -4.45 25.91
CA ILE A 393 19.97 -4.32 27.00
C ILE A 393 19.49 -3.21 27.95
N ARG A 394 19.14 -3.59 29.19
CA ARG A 394 18.66 -2.69 30.24
C ARG A 394 17.55 -1.75 29.82
N SER A 395 16.66 -2.22 28.89
CA SER A 395 15.58 -1.41 28.31
C SER A 395 16.02 -0.08 27.69
N ARG A 396 17.32 0.10 27.40
CA ARG A 396 17.90 1.32 26.82
C ARG A 396 18.55 1.12 25.47
N LEU A 397 19.25 0.02 25.26
CA LEU A 397 19.95 -0.27 24.01
C LEU A 397 19.32 -1.49 23.36
N VAL A 398 18.84 -1.33 22.16
CA VAL A 398 18.40 -2.41 21.26
C VAL A 398 19.49 -2.62 20.21
N LEU A 399 20.05 -3.82 20.17
CA LEU A 399 20.92 -4.27 19.09
C LEU A 399 20.18 -5.33 18.29
N GLU A 400 20.26 -5.23 16.98
CA GLU A 400 19.56 -6.13 16.08
C GLU A 400 20.44 -6.54 14.91
N ALA A 401 20.48 -7.84 14.63
CA ALA A 401 21.06 -8.41 13.43
C ALA A 401 20.04 -9.34 12.79
N SER A 402 19.81 -9.20 11.51
CA SER A 402 18.90 -10.07 10.75
C SER A 402 19.44 -10.32 9.35
N ALA A 403 19.02 -11.41 8.76
CA ALA A 403 19.32 -11.71 7.37
C ALA A 403 18.25 -12.61 6.76
N SER A 404 18.09 -12.52 5.45
CA SER A 404 17.41 -13.55 4.68
C SER A 404 18.30 -14.06 3.55
N LEU A 405 18.11 -15.33 3.18
CA LEU A 405 18.67 -15.96 1.98
C LEU A 405 17.52 -16.21 1.02
N ASN A 406 17.55 -15.56 -0.13
CA ASN A 406 16.45 -15.46 -1.07
C ASN A 406 16.75 -16.24 -2.34
N TYR A 407 15.74 -16.94 -2.84
CA TYR A 407 15.76 -17.71 -4.07
C TYR A 407 14.58 -17.30 -4.95
N TYR A 408 14.86 -17.04 -6.21
CA TYR A 408 13.86 -16.70 -7.21
C TYR A 408 14.13 -17.42 -8.52
N SER A 409 13.07 -17.91 -9.14
CA SER A 409 13.12 -18.48 -10.49
C SER A 409 11.79 -18.29 -11.19
N TYR A 410 11.82 -18.20 -12.50
CA TYR A 410 10.65 -18.29 -13.33
C TYR A 410 10.89 -19.25 -14.50
N ALA A 411 9.79 -19.76 -15.04
CA ALA A 411 9.81 -20.58 -16.25
C ALA A 411 8.70 -20.08 -17.18
N PHE A 412 8.93 -20.15 -18.46
CA PHE A 412 7.96 -19.71 -19.46
C PHE A 412 7.93 -20.64 -20.66
N LYS A 413 6.81 -20.66 -21.34
CA LYS A 413 6.64 -21.25 -22.66
C LYS A 413 5.66 -20.45 -23.49
N SER A 414 5.92 -20.28 -24.77
CA SER A 414 4.99 -19.71 -25.72
C SER A 414 4.00 -20.78 -26.18
N VAL A 415 2.72 -20.54 -25.98
CA VAL A 415 1.63 -21.37 -26.48
C VAL A 415 1.27 -20.97 -27.90
N PHE A 416 1.37 -19.67 -28.20
CA PHE A 416 1.20 -19.08 -29.52
C PHE A 416 2.15 -17.88 -29.67
N PRO A 417 2.84 -17.70 -30.83
CA PRO A 417 2.80 -18.52 -32.04
C PRO A 417 3.75 -19.75 -31.99
N SER A 418 4.74 -19.81 -31.11
CA SER A 418 5.85 -20.78 -31.19
C SER A 418 5.41 -22.21 -30.86
N LYS A 419 4.38 -22.42 -30.04
CA LYS A 419 3.86 -23.74 -29.61
C LYS A 419 4.93 -24.59 -28.92
N ASP A 420 5.64 -23.98 -27.94
CA ASP A 420 6.69 -24.66 -27.20
C ASP A 420 6.13 -25.90 -26.48
N GLU A 421 6.84 -27.03 -26.57
CA GLU A 421 6.44 -28.26 -25.87
C GLU A 421 6.77 -28.20 -24.37
N ALA A 422 7.88 -27.55 -24.01
CA ALA A 422 8.42 -27.49 -22.65
C ALA A 422 8.58 -26.05 -22.16
N TYR A 423 8.65 -25.92 -20.83
CA TYR A 423 9.01 -24.65 -20.21
C TYR A 423 10.53 -24.42 -20.30
N THR A 424 10.91 -23.18 -20.57
CA THR A 424 12.29 -22.70 -20.44
C THR A 424 12.46 -22.09 -19.05
N ASP A 425 13.39 -22.62 -18.26
CA ASP A 425 13.69 -22.14 -16.91
C ASP A 425 14.68 -20.99 -16.93
N ASN A 426 14.45 -20.00 -16.09
CA ASN A 426 15.41 -18.96 -15.72
C ASN A 426 15.54 -18.90 -14.19
N ARG A 427 16.77 -18.98 -13.68
CA ARG A 427 17.06 -19.01 -12.24
C ARG A 427 18.05 -17.93 -11.90
N PHE A 428 17.76 -17.23 -10.80
CA PHE A 428 18.67 -16.26 -10.20
C PHE A 428 19.53 -16.92 -9.13
N ASP A 429 20.73 -16.41 -8.94
CA ASP A 429 21.60 -16.85 -7.85
C ASP A 429 20.93 -16.53 -6.50
N ALA A 430 21.27 -17.33 -5.49
CA ALA A 430 20.81 -17.11 -4.14
C ALA A 430 21.40 -15.83 -3.56
N GLU A 431 20.52 -14.94 -3.03
CA GLU A 431 20.94 -13.62 -2.57
C GLU A 431 20.72 -13.40 -1.09
N TRP A 432 21.75 -12.91 -0.41
CA TRP A 432 21.72 -12.52 0.99
C TRP A 432 21.27 -11.07 1.17
N MET A 433 20.32 -10.88 2.11
CA MET A 433 19.87 -9.56 2.55
C MET A 433 20.19 -9.38 4.05
N PRO A 434 21.43 -9.06 4.43
CA PRO A 434 21.79 -8.78 5.80
C PRO A 434 21.32 -7.39 6.23
N ARG A 435 21.03 -7.28 7.54
CA ARG A 435 20.73 -6.01 8.21
C ARG A 435 21.32 -6.01 9.61
N VAL A 436 21.97 -4.91 9.99
CA VAL A 436 22.40 -4.63 11.35
C VAL A 436 21.85 -3.27 11.75
N ALA A 437 21.26 -3.19 12.94
CA ALA A 437 20.67 -1.97 13.42
C ALA A 437 20.78 -1.82 14.94
N LEU A 438 20.73 -0.58 15.38
CA LEU A 438 20.69 -0.23 16.78
C LEU A 438 19.67 0.87 17.07
N SER A 439 19.12 0.87 18.27
CA SER A 439 18.36 1.97 18.83
C SER A 439 18.80 2.20 20.28
N TYR A 440 19.20 3.42 20.59
CA TYR A 440 19.66 3.79 21.94
C TYR A 440 18.77 4.86 22.53
N LEU A 441 18.14 4.55 23.66
CA LEU A 441 17.33 5.46 24.44
C LEU A 441 18.24 6.35 25.28
N PHE A 442 18.60 7.51 24.72
CA PHE A 442 19.51 8.47 25.36
C PHE A 442 18.89 9.07 26.62
N THR A 443 17.60 9.41 26.56
CA THR A 443 16.75 9.73 27.71
C THR A 443 15.47 8.88 27.65
N PRO A 444 14.62 8.82 28.68
CA PRO A 444 13.33 8.12 28.59
C PRO A 444 12.41 8.60 27.44
N THR A 445 12.71 9.77 26.89
CA THR A 445 11.90 10.45 25.85
C THR A 445 12.62 10.64 24.53
N LEU A 446 13.92 10.33 24.43
CA LEU A 446 14.75 10.53 23.24
C LEU A 446 15.49 9.25 22.87
N ALA A 447 15.24 8.74 21.69
CA ALA A 447 15.97 7.62 21.10
C ALA A 447 16.73 8.05 19.83
N LEU A 448 17.94 7.51 19.68
CA LEU A 448 18.75 7.59 18.47
C LEU A 448 18.81 6.22 17.84
N ARG A 449 18.74 6.14 16.50
CA ARG A 449 18.82 4.88 15.77
C ARG A 449 19.78 4.98 14.59
N ALA A 450 20.36 3.82 14.23
CA ALA A 450 21.14 3.68 13.01
C ALA A 450 20.98 2.26 12.46
N SER A 451 21.03 2.11 11.14
CA SER A 451 20.97 0.83 10.46
C SER A 451 21.80 0.81 9.19
N VAL A 452 22.26 -0.39 8.85
CA VAL A 452 22.84 -0.72 7.54
C VAL A 452 22.13 -1.97 7.06
N SER A 453 21.60 -1.92 5.85
CA SER A 453 20.85 -3.04 5.26
C SER A 453 21.13 -3.18 3.77
N ARG A 454 21.06 -4.42 3.28
CA ARG A 454 21.17 -4.73 1.85
C ARG A 454 19.79 -5.05 1.28
N GLY A 455 19.45 -4.42 0.16
CA GLY A 455 18.25 -4.69 -0.61
C GLY A 455 18.55 -5.64 -1.78
N TYR A 456 17.55 -6.44 -2.12
CA TYR A 456 17.52 -7.30 -3.30
C TYR A 456 16.10 -7.34 -3.85
N SER A 457 15.93 -7.23 -5.16
CA SER A 457 14.64 -7.34 -5.81
C SER A 457 14.79 -7.93 -7.21
N PRO A 458 14.32 -9.17 -7.43
CA PRO A 458 14.34 -9.78 -8.76
C PRO A 458 13.32 -9.10 -9.68
N PRO A 459 13.41 -9.28 -11.00
CA PRO A 459 12.39 -8.84 -11.94
C PRO A 459 11.05 -9.50 -11.64
N THR A 460 9.97 -8.75 -11.76
CA THR A 460 8.62 -9.31 -11.68
C THR A 460 8.23 -9.97 -13.00
N ILE A 461 7.23 -10.86 -12.96
CA ILE A 461 6.71 -11.52 -14.18
C ILE A 461 6.25 -10.46 -15.21
N ALA A 462 5.64 -9.36 -14.77
CA ALA A 462 5.19 -8.30 -15.65
C ALA A 462 6.34 -7.43 -16.24
N GLU A 463 7.56 -7.51 -15.69
CA GLU A 463 8.76 -6.91 -16.26
C GLU A 463 9.48 -7.87 -17.20
N VAL A 464 9.43 -9.16 -16.89
CA VAL A 464 9.99 -10.22 -17.75
C VAL A 464 9.18 -10.37 -19.04
N ARG A 465 7.83 -10.29 -18.95
CA ARG A 465 6.92 -10.38 -20.08
C ARG A 465 6.04 -9.13 -20.14
N PRO A 466 6.57 -8.01 -20.67
CA PRO A 466 5.87 -6.74 -20.81
C PRO A 466 4.93 -6.69 -22.04
N SER A 467 4.43 -5.50 -22.35
CA SER A 467 3.43 -5.31 -23.42
C SER A 467 3.97 -5.43 -24.86
N ASP A 468 5.29 -5.59 -25.04
CA ASP A 468 5.91 -5.89 -26.34
C ASP A 468 5.76 -7.37 -26.76
N ASN A 469 5.10 -8.18 -25.91
CA ASN A 469 4.87 -9.62 -26.10
C ASN A 469 6.15 -10.46 -26.21
N MET A 470 7.28 -9.95 -25.70
CA MET A 470 8.56 -10.65 -25.69
C MET A 470 8.96 -11.00 -24.26
N VAL A 471 9.51 -12.19 -24.05
CA VAL A 471 10.07 -12.58 -22.76
C VAL A 471 11.52 -12.12 -22.68
N ASN A 472 11.80 -11.18 -21.76
CA ASN A 472 13.15 -10.67 -21.54
C ASN A 472 13.88 -11.48 -20.47
N THR A 473 14.75 -12.37 -20.89
CA THR A 473 15.56 -13.23 -19.99
C THR A 473 16.85 -12.58 -19.53
N SER A 474 17.20 -11.38 -20.04
CA SER A 474 18.45 -10.69 -19.72
C SER A 474 18.35 -9.75 -18.52
N LEU A 475 17.15 -9.56 -17.95
CA LEU A 475 16.99 -8.70 -16.79
C LEU A 475 17.72 -9.25 -15.56
N ALA A 476 18.65 -8.46 -15.03
CA ALA A 476 19.29 -8.70 -13.74
C ALA A 476 18.41 -8.24 -12.58
N ALA A 477 18.62 -8.82 -11.41
CA ALA A 477 17.96 -8.36 -10.19
C ALA A 477 18.64 -7.10 -9.64
N GLU A 478 17.83 -6.19 -9.10
CA GLU A 478 18.35 -5.01 -8.38
C GLU A 478 18.97 -5.41 -7.06
N THR A 479 20.12 -4.82 -6.72
CA THR A 479 20.76 -4.94 -5.40
C THR A 479 21.21 -3.57 -4.91
N GLY A 480 21.41 -3.41 -3.60
CA GLY A 480 21.94 -2.14 -3.10
C GLY A 480 22.12 -2.11 -1.58
N TRP A 481 22.90 -1.13 -1.11
CA TRP A 481 23.15 -0.89 0.31
C TRP A 481 22.51 0.40 0.76
N ASN A 482 21.76 0.31 1.87
CA ASN A 482 21.14 1.43 2.55
C ASN A 482 21.82 1.69 3.88
N TYR A 483 22.15 2.96 4.11
CA TYR A 483 22.69 3.48 5.37
C TYR A 483 21.69 4.51 5.89
N GLU A 484 21.22 4.31 7.10
CA GLU A 484 20.21 5.20 7.70
C GLU A 484 20.56 5.56 9.14
N THR A 485 20.32 6.81 9.52
CA THR A 485 20.33 7.24 10.92
C THR A 485 19.12 8.12 11.19
N GLY A 486 18.66 8.13 12.42
CA GLY A 486 17.51 8.93 12.81
C GLY A 486 17.37 9.10 14.31
N MET A 487 16.43 9.96 14.66
CA MET A 487 16.07 10.21 16.05
C MET A 487 14.56 10.22 16.24
N ARG A 488 14.11 9.81 17.40
CA ARG A 488 12.73 9.95 17.86
C ARG A 488 12.70 10.63 19.21
N TRP A 489 11.79 11.57 19.32
CA TRP A 489 11.57 12.26 20.57
C TRP A 489 10.07 12.38 20.86
N GLN A 490 9.72 12.16 22.12
CA GLN A 490 8.38 12.36 22.64
C GLN A 490 8.49 13.17 23.94
N SER A 491 7.69 14.21 24.12
CA SER A 491 7.68 14.92 25.40
C SER A 491 7.19 14.02 26.53
N ALA A 492 7.59 14.29 27.76
CA ALA A 492 7.23 13.48 28.92
C ALA A 492 5.71 13.43 29.16
N ASP A 493 5.00 14.51 28.82
CA ASP A 493 3.55 14.63 28.85
C ASP A 493 2.86 14.09 27.60
N ARG A 494 3.63 13.50 26.63
CA ARG A 494 3.13 12.95 25.35
C ARG A 494 2.35 13.94 24.48
N ARG A 495 2.58 15.22 24.65
CA ARG A 495 1.94 16.27 23.83
C ARG A 495 2.64 16.46 22.48
N PHE A 496 3.93 16.18 22.43
CA PHE A 496 4.77 16.41 21.25
C PHE A 496 5.43 15.11 20.82
N TRP A 497 5.45 14.87 19.50
CA TRP A 497 6.15 13.79 18.86
C TRP A 497 7.01 14.28 17.71
N LEU A 498 8.21 13.75 17.59
CA LEU A 498 9.14 14.02 16.50
C LEU A 498 9.83 12.71 16.08
N ASP A 499 9.79 12.38 14.80
CA ASP A 499 10.57 11.28 14.20
C ASP A 499 11.28 11.82 12.96
N GLY A 500 12.60 11.86 12.98
CA GLY A 500 13.44 12.33 11.88
C GLY A 500 14.43 11.26 11.45
N SER A 501 14.68 11.13 10.15
CA SER A 501 15.71 10.25 9.59
C SER A 501 16.38 10.86 8.37
N VAL A 502 17.63 10.47 8.16
CA VAL A 502 18.37 10.68 6.92
C VAL A 502 18.91 9.35 6.43
N PHE A 503 18.90 9.17 5.12
CA PHE A 503 19.34 7.92 4.51
C PHE A 503 20.12 8.16 3.22
N TYR A 504 20.98 7.18 2.92
CA TYR A 504 21.67 7.04 1.64
C TYR A 504 21.53 5.61 1.16
N TYR A 505 20.87 5.43 0.02
CA TYR A 505 20.71 4.15 -0.63
C TYR A 505 21.37 4.19 -2.01
N ARG A 506 22.33 3.30 -2.25
CA ARG A 506 22.96 3.10 -3.56
C ARG A 506 22.53 1.76 -4.10
N MET A 507 21.82 1.79 -5.22
CA MET A 507 21.27 0.65 -5.91
C MET A 507 22.04 0.41 -7.20
N SER A 508 22.30 -0.85 -7.52
CA SER A 508 22.89 -1.33 -8.77
C SER A 508 21.84 -2.11 -9.55
N ASP A 509 21.99 -2.12 -10.87
CA ASP A 509 21.11 -2.84 -11.80
C ASP A 509 19.64 -2.46 -11.67
N ALA A 510 19.38 -1.18 -11.37
CA ALA A 510 18.01 -0.68 -11.22
C ALA A 510 17.16 -1.01 -12.46
N ILE A 511 16.02 -1.66 -12.27
CA ILE A 511 15.11 -1.99 -13.36
C ILE A 511 14.29 -0.75 -13.70
N ILE A 512 14.30 -0.37 -14.96
CA ILE A 512 13.60 0.80 -15.47
C ILE A 512 12.73 0.45 -16.65
N ARG A 513 11.61 1.17 -16.74
CA ARG A 513 10.72 1.12 -17.89
C ARG A 513 11.30 1.89 -19.06
N GLN A 514 11.33 1.25 -20.22
CA GLN A 514 11.72 1.83 -21.52
C GLN A 514 10.60 1.63 -22.54
N LEU A 515 10.71 2.28 -23.69
CA LEU A 515 9.75 2.15 -24.79
C LEU A 515 10.48 1.81 -26.08
N ARG A 516 9.90 0.91 -26.85
CA ARG A 516 10.31 0.67 -28.24
C ARG A 516 9.75 1.77 -29.15
N ASP A 517 10.26 1.89 -30.36
CA ASP A 517 9.77 2.85 -31.37
C ASP A 517 8.27 2.65 -31.68
N SER A 518 7.76 1.46 -31.49
CA SER A 518 6.32 1.14 -31.60
C SER A 518 5.47 1.71 -30.45
N GLY A 519 6.08 2.20 -29.37
CA GLY A 519 5.42 2.61 -28.13
C GLY A 519 5.12 1.44 -27.17
N ALA A 520 5.52 0.21 -27.52
CA ALA A 520 5.39 -0.93 -26.61
C ALA A 520 6.40 -0.83 -25.47
N GLU A 521 5.98 -1.20 -24.27
CA GLU A 521 6.84 -1.17 -23.08
C GLU A 521 7.77 -2.36 -23.03
N TYR A 522 8.99 -2.12 -22.60
CA TYR A 522 9.92 -3.14 -22.17
C TYR A 522 10.72 -2.65 -20.96
N PHE A 523 11.47 -3.52 -20.32
CA PHE A 523 12.27 -3.20 -19.15
C PHE A 523 13.74 -3.52 -19.42
N GLY A 524 14.60 -2.68 -18.86
CA GLY A 524 16.06 -2.84 -18.90
C GLY A 524 16.67 -2.47 -17.55
N ASN A 525 17.93 -2.83 -17.35
CA ASN A 525 18.68 -2.41 -16.19
C ASN A 525 19.39 -1.09 -16.47
N ALA A 526 19.17 -0.07 -15.63
CA ALA A 526 20.07 1.06 -15.49
C ALA A 526 21.28 0.62 -14.66
N GLY A 527 22.42 1.26 -14.84
CA GLY A 527 23.62 0.91 -14.07
C GLY A 527 23.43 1.13 -12.58
N THR A 528 23.46 2.36 -12.11
CA THR A 528 23.29 2.68 -10.68
C THR A 528 22.27 3.80 -10.45
N VAL A 529 21.64 3.76 -9.27
CA VAL A 529 20.77 4.84 -8.76
C VAL A 529 21.22 5.23 -7.36
N GLU A 530 21.41 6.53 -7.13
CA GLU A 530 21.73 7.10 -5.82
C GLU A 530 20.52 7.81 -5.24
N GLN A 531 20.11 7.41 -4.04
CA GLN A 531 18.99 7.99 -3.31
C GLN A 531 19.49 8.57 -1.99
N ARG A 532 19.51 9.90 -1.89
CA ARG A 532 19.81 10.64 -0.65
C ARG A 532 18.56 11.34 -0.21
N GLY A 533 18.08 11.05 1.00
CA GLY A 533 16.84 11.61 1.48
C GLY A 533 16.84 11.95 2.96
N ALA A 534 15.88 12.81 3.31
CA ALA A 534 15.53 13.14 4.69
C ALA A 534 14.01 13.07 4.85
N GLU A 535 13.58 12.53 5.96
CA GLU A 535 12.17 12.36 6.33
C GLU A 535 11.95 12.89 7.73
N LEU A 536 10.83 13.59 7.95
CA LEU A 536 10.44 14.14 9.24
C LEU A 536 8.94 13.97 9.45
N THR A 537 8.55 13.48 10.61
CA THR A 537 7.18 13.52 11.14
C THR A 537 7.19 14.31 12.44
N ALA A 538 6.36 15.32 12.55
CA ALA A 538 6.11 16.07 13.78
C ALA A 538 4.62 16.14 14.06
N ALA A 539 4.21 15.93 15.31
CA ALA A 539 2.83 16.05 15.76
C ALA A 539 2.77 16.69 17.14
N ALA A 540 1.76 17.50 17.38
CA ALA A 540 1.57 18.16 18.67
C ALA A 540 0.09 18.37 18.99
N TRP A 541 -0.28 18.22 20.27
CA TRP A 541 -1.47 18.85 20.82
C TRP A 541 -1.14 20.29 21.20
N ALA A 542 -1.48 21.24 20.31
CA ALA A 542 -1.36 22.67 20.60
C ALA A 542 -2.32 23.09 21.72
N MET A 543 -3.48 22.44 21.76
CA MET A 543 -4.42 22.48 22.88
C MET A 543 -4.85 21.05 23.17
N GLU A 544 -4.60 20.58 24.39
CA GLU A 544 -5.04 19.25 24.82
C GLU A 544 -6.57 19.16 24.86
N PRO A 545 -7.13 17.96 24.60
CA PRO A 545 -8.56 17.75 24.74
C PRO A 545 -9.08 18.12 26.13
N GLN A 546 -10.13 18.92 26.17
CA GLN A 546 -10.77 19.40 27.39
C GLN A 546 -12.29 19.32 27.29
N GLN A 547 -12.98 19.22 28.42
CA GLN A 547 -14.44 19.06 28.44
C GLN A 547 -15.21 20.37 28.28
N LEU A 548 -14.59 21.51 28.58
CA LEU A 548 -15.21 22.84 28.57
C LEU A 548 -14.54 23.76 27.55
N GLY A 549 -15.27 24.71 27.02
CA GLY A 549 -14.79 25.72 26.08
C GLY A 549 -15.38 25.58 24.68
N LEU A 550 -15.25 26.64 23.87
CA LEU A 550 -15.68 26.68 22.47
C LEU A 550 -14.79 25.82 21.57
N ILE A 551 -13.50 25.70 21.89
CA ILE A 551 -12.56 24.77 21.26
C ILE A 551 -12.16 23.77 22.33
N ARG A 552 -12.34 22.49 22.04
CA ARG A 552 -12.07 21.40 23.00
C ARG A 552 -10.73 20.71 22.79
N GLY A 553 -10.05 20.99 21.68
CA GLY A 553 -8.72 20.47 21.42
C GLY A 553 -8.23 20.88 20.05
N ILE A 554 -6.90 21.07 19.92
CA ILE A 554 -6.25 21.39 18.65
C ILE A 554 -5.02 20.48 18.52
N ARG A 555 -5.01 19.61 17.52
CA ARG A 555 -3.85 18.82 17.13
C ARG A 555 -3.32 19.32 15.79
N VAL A 556 -2.01 19.48 15.71
CA VAL A 556 -1.30 19.80 14.46
C VAL A 556 -0.32 18.69 14.12
N GLY A 557 -0.17 18.42 12.85
CA GLY A 557 0.78 17.44 12.32
C GLY A 557 1.48 18.00 11.09
N THR A 558 2.73 17.57 10.86
CA THR A 558 3.44 17.82 9.61
C THR A 558 4.37 16.67 9.29
N ASN A 559 4.42 16.31 8.00
CA ASN A 559 5.23 15.27 7.44
C ASN A 559 6.01 15.84 6.26
N LEU A 560 7.32 15.73 6.29
CA LEU A 560 8.23 16.24 5.27
C LEU A 560 9.01 15.07 4.67
N THR A 561 9.11 15.04 3.35
CA THR A 561 10.07 14.23 2.62
C THR A 561 10.92 15.15 1.75
N TRP A 562 12.23 15.00 1.81
CA TRP A 562 13.18 15.60 0.90
C TRP A 562 13.95 14.51 0.18
N SER A 563 13.99 14.57 -1.16
CA SER A 563 14.56 13.54 -2.04
C SER A 563 15.56 14.16 -3.02
N LYS A 564 16.82 13.79 -2.90
CA LYS A 564 17.85 14.07 -3.90
C LYS A 564 18.28 12.75 -4.55
N PHE A 565 17.37 12.22 -5.40
CA PHE A 565 17.57 10.95 -6.09
C PHE A 565 18.05 11.22 -7.52
N ARG A 566 19.06 10.45 -7.96
CA ARG A 566 19.70 10.64 -9.26
C ARG A 566 20.11 9.29 -9.87
N PHE A 567 20.12 9.25 -11.17
CA PHE A 567 20.83 8.21 -11.88
C PHE A 567 22.34 8.37 -11.63
N GLY A 568 23.03 7.28 -11.27
CA GLY A 568 24.48 7.25 -11.12
C GLY A 568 25.14 7.00 -12.47
N ASP A 569 25.18 5.75 -12.91
CA ASP A 569 25.67 5.38 -14.25
C ASP A 569 24.48 4.83 -15.05
N TYR A 570 24.02 5.59 -16.05
CA TYR A 570 22.86 5.21 -16.84
C TYR A 570 22.97 5.74 -18.28
N ARG A 571 23.08 4.81 -19.22
CA ARG A 571 23.14 5.10 -20.65
C ARG A 571 22.19 4.21 -21.44
N VAL A 572 21.56 4.75 -22.47
CA VAL A 572 20.69 4.03 -23.40
C VAL A 572 21.10 4.40 -24.82
N GLY A 573 21.70 3.47 -25.53
CA GLY A 573 22.29 3.77 -26.82
C GLY A 573 23.39 4.84 -26.71
N GLU A 574 23.23 5.96 -27.40
CA GLU A 574 24.14 7.11 -27.36
C GLU A 574 23.80 8.14 -26.28
N ASP A 575 22.59 8.02 -25.67
CA ASP A 575 22.14 8.96 -24.66
C ASP A 575 22.73 8.64 -23.28
N ASP A 576 23.26 9.67 -22.61
CA ASP A 576 23.82 9.61 -21.25
C ASP A 576 22.92 10.38 -20.27
N PHE A 577 22.24 9.66 -19.39
CA PHE A 577 21.38 10.20 -18.36
C PHE A 577 22.02 10.29 -16.97
N THR A 578 23.31 10.00 -16.89
CA THR A 578 24.12 10.03 -15.65
C THR A 578 23.99 11.39 -14.95
N GLY A 579 23.65 11.39 -13.66
CA GLY A 579 23.47 12.59 -12.84
C GLY A 579 22.10 13.26 -12.95
N ASN A 580 21.24 12.84 -13.89
CA ASN A 580 19.86 13.33 -13.98
C ASN A 580 19.03 12.96 -12.75
N LYS A 581 18.00 13.77 -12.45
CA LYS A 581 17.04 13.48 -11.38
C LYS A 581 16.28 12.20 -11.73
N LEU A 582 16.01 11.38 -10.70
CA LEU A 582 15.25 10.15 -10.87
C LEU A 582 13.83 10.45 -11.32
N THR A 583 13.42 9.83 -12.41
CA THR A 583 12.10 10.02 -13.02
C THR A 583 10.94 9.61 -12.08
N GLY A 584 9.88 10.41 -12.04
CA GLY A 584 8.69 10.16 -11.23
C GLY A 584 8.83 10.55 -9.76
N VAL A 585 9.98 11.12 -9.32
CA VAL A 585 10.21 11.46 -7.90
C VAL A 585 10.23 12.96 -7.69
N PRO A 586 9.31 13.53 -6.89
CA PRO A 586 9.36 14.94 -6.51
C PRO A 586 10.55 15.20 -5.58
N GLY A 587 11.19 16.37 -5.71
CA GLY A 587 12.32 16.77 -4.86
C GLY A 587 11.93 16.99 -3.39
N SER A 588 10.67 17.31 -3.12
CA SER A 588 10.10 17.41 -1.76
C SER A 588 8.60 17.24 -1.76
N THR A 589 8.08 16.72 -0.65
CA THR A 589 6.65 16.71 -0.33
C THR A 589 6.47 17.18 1.11
N ILE A 590 5.43 17.97 1.37
CA ILE A 590 5.07 18.45 2.70
C ILE A 590 3.58 18.20 2.88
N VAL A 591 3.21 17.41 3.88
CA VAL A 591 1.82 17.19 4.25
C VAL A 591 1.61 17.66 5.67
N SER A 592 0.72 18.64 5.85
CA SER A 592 0.39 19.19 7.17
C SER A 592 -1.08 18.99 7.46
N ASP A 593 -1.42 18.62 8.68
CA ASP A 593 -2.79 18.41 9.12
C ASP A 593 -3.12 19.19 10.39
N LEU A 594 -4.39 19.55 10.49
CA LEU A 594 -5.00 20.24 11.62
C LEU A 594 -6.31 19.53 11.99
N LEU A 595 -6.41 19.06 13.23
CA LEU A 595 -7.65 18.56 13.81
C LEU A 595 -8.11 19.54 14.91
N ILE A 596 -9.34 20.03 14.78
CA ILE A 596 -10.00 20.89 15.77
C ILE A 596 -11.18 20.13 16.34
N ARG A 597 -11.17 19.86 17.64
CA ARG A 597 -12.31 19.31 18.38
C ARG A 597 -13.18 20.44 18.91
N LEU A 598 -14.46 20.39 18.60
CA LEU A 598 -15.47 21.37 18.99
C LEU A 598 -16.49 20.73 19.95
N PRO A 599 -17.36 21.53 20.61
CA PRO A 599 -18.48 21.00 21.42
C PRO A 599 -19.40 20.09 20.62
N GLU A 600 -20.21 19.29 21.33
CA GLU A 600 -21.22 18.41 20.77
C GLU A 600 -20.65 17.34 19.79
N HIS A 601 -19.40 16.88 20.02
CA HIS A 601 -18.71 15.89 19.20
C HIS A 601 -18.59 16.29 17.71
N VAL A 602 -18.32 17.56 17.47
CA VAL A 602 -17.99 18.07 16.14
C VAL A 602 -16.48 18.10 16.00
N ASP A 603 -15.95 17.44 14.97
CA ASP A 603 -14.54 17.49 14.59
C ASP A 603 -14.39 18.16 13.23
N ALA A 604 -13.42 19.08 13.11
CA ALA A 604 -13.00 19.67 11.86
C ALA A 604 -11.56 19.23 11.57
N TYR A 605 -11.36 18.58 10.43
CA TYR A 605 -10.05 18.13 9.97
C TYR A 605 -9.68 18.84 8.67
N ILE A 606 -8.47 19.39 8.60
CA ILE A 606 -7.93 20.08 7.43
C ILE A 606 -6.58 19.46 7.13
N MET A 607 -6.32 19.16 5.86
CA MET A 607 -5.03 18.64 5.41
C MET A 607 -4.55 19.43 4.18
N HIS A 608 -3.31 19.90 4.23
CA HIS A 608 -2.62 20.53 3.12
C HIS A 608 -1.48 19.64 2.64
N ASN A 609 -1.39 19.44 1.33
CA ASN A 609 -0.33 18.67 0.68
C ASN A 609 0.36 19.56 -0.36
N TYR A 610 1.65 19.77 -0.20
CA TYR A 610 2.54 20.35 -1.20
C TYR A 610 3.38 19.24 -1.83
N THR A 611 3.44 19.19 -3.15
CA THR A 611 4.33 18.34 -3.93
C THR A 611 5.13 19.21 -4.90
N ALA A 612 6.46 19.10 -4.84
CA ALA A 612 7.36 19.80 -5.77
C ALA A 612 7.23 19.23 -7.20
N SER A 613 7.78 19.95 -8.19
CA SER A 613 7.82 19.50 -9.59
C SER A 613 8.44 18.12 -9.74
N ILE A 614 7.90 17.33 -10.69
CA ILE A 614 8.23 15.92 -10.89
C ILE A 614 8.84 15.74 -12.28
N PRO A 615 10.07 15.21 -12.43
CA PRO A 615 10.61 14.84 -13.74
C PRO A 615 9.82 13.68 -14.35
N LEU A 616 9.41 13.80 -15.62
CA LEU A 616 8.52 12.86 -16.30
C LEU A 616 9.26 11.92 -17.26
N ASN A 617 10.52 12.22 -17.57
CA ASN A 617 11.38 11.38 -18.39
C ASN A 617 12.84 11.39 -17.89
N ASP A 618 13.60 10.38 -18.29
CA ASP A 618 14.99 10.18 -17.83
C ASP A 618 15.93 11.27 -18.32
N ALA A 619 15.63 11.89 -19.45
CA ALA A 619 16.36 13.04 -19.97
C ALA A 619 16.15 14.33 -19.16
N ASN A 620 15.16 14.36 -18.25
CA ASN A 620 14.75 15.54 -17.49
C ASN A 620 14.37 16.74 -18.38
N THR A 621 13.79 16.49 -19.54
CA THR A 621 13.32 17.52 -20.49
C THR A 621 11.85 17.88 -20.27
N SER A 622 11.10 17.06 -19.54
CA SER A 622 9.69 17.24 -19.24
C SER A 622 9.42 17.11 -17.73
N PHE A 623 8.61 18.01 -17.20
CA PHE A 623 8.25 18.04 -15.79
C PHE A 623 6.75 18.25 -15.60
N ALA A 624 6.17 17.65 -14.57
CA ALA A 624 4.91 18.09 -14.01
C ALA A 624 5.15 19.24 -13.02
N ASP A 625 4.27 20.22 -13.05
CA ASP A 625 4.37 21.39 -12.15
C ASP A 625 4.15 21.00 -10.69
N ALA A 626 4.72 21.81 -9.80
CA ALA A 626 4.43 21.72 -8.37
C ALA A 626 2.97 22.10 -8.10
N TYR A 627 2.36 21.47 -7.09
CA TYR A 627 0.99 21.72 -6.72
C TYR A 627 0.75 21.75 -5.21
N HIS A 628 -0.33 22.44 -4.82
CA HIS A 628 -0.84 22.51 -3.47
C HIS A 628 -2.27 21.98 -3.44
N LEU A 629 -2.55 21.01 -2.57
CA LEU A 629 -3.90 20.48 -2.36
C LEU A 629 -4.34 20.82 -0.94
N LEU A 630 -5.56 21.30 -0.82
CA LEU A 630 -6.22 21.51 0.46
C LEU A 630 -7.46 20.64 0.52
N GLN A 631 -7.55 19.83 1.57
CA GLN A 631 -8.70 19.00 1.90
C GLN A 631 -9.27 19.44 3.23
N ALA A 632 -10.58 19.38 3.39
CA ALA A 632 -11.24 19.61 4.66
C ALA A 632 -12.42 18.67 4.84
N LYS A 633 -12.65 18.25 6.09
CA LYS A 633 -13.80 17.43 6.50
C LYS A 633 -14.33 17.94 7.83
N VAL A 634 -15.63 18.04 7.94
CA VAL A 634 -16.32 18.26 9.20
C VAL A 634 -17.18 17.04 9.47
N SER A 635 -17.10 16.52 10.68
CA SER A 635 -17.93 15.41 11.15
C SER A 635 -18.62 15.76 12.44
N TRP A 636 -19.85 15.28 12.58
CA TRP A 636 -20.66 15.41 13.79
C TRP A 636 -21.18 14.04 14.20
N GLU A 637 -20.92 13.65 15.45
CA GLU A 637 -21.39 12.39 16.00
C GLU A 637 -22.42 12.61 17.09
N LYS A 638 -23.52 11.90 17.01
CA LYS A 638 -24.62 11.93 17.99
C LYS A 638 -24.93 10.53 18.48
N SER A 639 -24.69 10.28 19.76
CA SER A 639 -25.12 9.04 20.41
C SER A 639 -26.62 9.10 20.72
N VAL A 640 -27.32 7.99 20.48
CA VAL A 640 -28.74 7.78 20.79
C VAL A 640 -28.85 6.54 21.67
N GLY A 641 -29.18 6.78 22.94
CA GLY A 641 -29.13 5.74 23.96
C GLY A 641 -27.68 5.31 24.24
N GLN A 642 -27.50 4.05 24.64
CA GLN A 642 -26.18 3.53 25.05
C GLN A 642 -25.44 2.75 23.96
N ARG A 643 -26.06 2.48 22.80
CA ARG A 643 -25.52 1.53 21.82
C ARG A 643 -25.50 2.06 20.39
N LEU A 644 -26.25 3.10 20.10
CA LEU A 644 -26.39 3.60 18.74
C LEU A 644 -25.78 4.99 18.64
N ALA A 645 -24.95 5.21 17.62
CA ALA A 645 -24.48 6.53 17.27
C ALA A 645 -24.66 6.79 15.77
N PHE A 646 -24.92 8.03 15.43
CA PHE A 646 -24.98 8.52 14.05
C PHE A 646 -23.84 9.49 13.85
N ARG A 647 -23.06 9.29 12.81
CA ARG A 647 -22.00 10.21 12.42
C ARG A 647 -22.30 10.76 11.03
N PHE A 648 -22.56 12.04 10.97
CA PHE A 648 -22.70 12.79 9.72
C PHE A 648 -21.38 13.44 9.37
N PHE A 649 -21.04 13.47 8.09
CA PHE A 649 -19.85 14.18 7.64
C PHE A 649 -20.04 14.80 6.28
N VAL A 650 -19.31 15.89 6.05
CA VAL A 650 -19.19 16.57 4.77
C VAL A 650 -17.73 16.99 4.60
N GLY A 651 -17.23 16.91 3.39
CA GLY A 651 -15.85 17.30 3.09
C GLY A 651 -15.68 17.70 1.65
N GLY A 652 -14.48 18.18 1.35
CA GLY A 652 -14.08 18.53 0.00
C GLY A 652 -12.58 18.32 -0.18
N ASP A 653 -12.26 17.89 -1.39
CA ASP A 653 -10.89 17.68 -1.84
C ASP A 653 -10.51 18.76 -2.86
N ASN A 654 -9.20 19.04 -2.97
CA ASN A 654 -8.66 20.06 -3.86
C ASN A 654 -9.40 21.40 -3.76
N LEU A 655 -9.64 21.87 -2.54
CA LEU A 655 -10.39 23.11 -2.29
C LEU A 655 -9.75 24.37 -2.91
N LEU A 656 -8.43 24.32 -3.19
CA LEU A 656 -7.70 25.36 -3.91
C LEU A 656 -7.96 25.33 -5.41
N ASN A 657 -8.69 24.33 -5.92
CA ASN A 657 -9.01 24.13 -7.33
C ASN A 657 -7.79 24.10 -8.25
N GLN A 658 -6.72 23.43 -7.80
CA GLN A 658 -5.50 23.25 -8.60
C GLN A 658 -5.76 22.29 -9.77
N GLN A 659 -5.27 22.65 -10.96
CA GLN A 659 -5.15 21.72 -12.07
C GLN A 659 -3.82 20.98 -11.90
N TYR A 660 -3.88 19.65 -11.73
CA TYR A 660 -2.72 18.81 -11.49
C TYR A 660 -2.92 17.40 -12.01
N SER A 661 -1.83 16.67 -12.14
CA SER A 661 -1.83 15.25 -12.49
C SER A 661 -1.42 14.43 -11.26
N LEU A 662 -2.28 13.49 -10.85
CA LEU A 662 -2.04 12.66 -9.67
C LEU A 662 -1.29 11.37 -9.98
N GLY A 663 -1.24 10.94 -11.24
CA GLY A 663 -0.59 9.72 -11.67
C GLY A 663 0.05 9.91 -13.03
N ASN A 664 1.23 10.56 -13.09
CA ASN A 664 1.93 10.81 -14.34
C ASN A 664 2.44 9.52 -14.98
N ASP A 665 2.27 9.36 -16.29
CA ASP A 665 2.93 8.30 -17.04
C ASP A 665 4.38 8.71 -17.29
N ILE A 666 5.32 8.00 -16.68
CA ILE A 666 6.75 8.28 -16.83
C ILE A 666 7.28 7.68 -18.13
N ASN A 667 8.24 8.33 -18.77
CA ASN A 667 8.81 7.92 -20.08
C ASN A 667 7.71 7.58 -21.10
N ALA A 668 6.64 8.40 -21.17
CA ALA A 668 5.46 8.09 -21.95
C ALA A 668 5.67 8.39 -23.45
N PHE A 669 5.24 7.46 -24.31
CA PHE A 669 5.28 7.61 -25.74
C PHE A 669 4.49 8.82 -26.23
N GLY A 670 5.09 9.63 -27.11
CA GLY A 670 4.47 10.83 -27.66
C GLY A 670 4.18 11.93 -26.64
N GLY A 671 4.92 11.96 -25.51
CA GLY A 671 4.78 13.01 -24.49
C GLY A 671 3.45 12.98 -23.72
N ARG A 672 2.77 11.84 -23.66
CA ARG A 672 1.45 11.66 -23.01
C ARG A 672 1.61 11.37 -21.53
N PHE A 673 2.21 12.31 -20.81
CA PHE A 673 2.59 12.16 -19.41
C PHE A 673 1.44 12.37 -18.41
N PHE A 674 0.40 13.15 -18.76
CA PHE A 674 -0.50 13.73 -17.79
C PHE A 674 -1.81 12.93 -17.67
N ASN A 675 -2.13 12.53 -16.44
CA ASN A 675 -3.42 11.99 -16.04
C ASN A 675 -4.09 12.99 -15.09
N ALA A 676 -5.01 13.80 -15.64
CA ALA A 676 -5.66 14.87 -14.90
C ALA A 676 -6.43 14.33 -13.69
N ALA A 677 -6.15 14.89 -12.53
CA ALA A 677 -6.94 14.67 -11.32
C ALA A 677 -8.17 15.56 -11.27
N ALA A 678 -9.13 15.21 -10.41
CA ALA A 678 -10.34 16.00 -10.25
C ALA A 678 -10.02 17.41 -9.72
N PRO A 679 -10.66 18.46 -10.23
CA PRO A 679 -10.63 19.79 -9.62
C PRO A 679 -11.36 19.76 -8.28
N ARG A 680 -11.66 20.91 -7.70
CA ARG A 680 -12.44 20.98 -6.45
C ARG A 680 -13.67 20.09 -6.53
N ASN A 681 -13.81 19.20 -5.54
CA ASN A 681 -14.91 18.27 -5.46
C ASN A 681 -15.37 18.10 -4.01
N PHE A 682 -16.58 17.62 -3.82
CA PHE A 682 -17.23 17.52 -2.53
C PHE A 682 -17.83 16.13 -2.32
N TYR A 683 -17.88 15.72 -1.06
CA TYR A 683 -18.50 14.48 -0.63
C TYR A 683 -19.20 14.65 0.72
N GLY A 684 -20.11 13.77 1.02
CA GLY A 684 -20.75 13.69 2.32
C GLY A 684 -21.33 12.32 2.58
N GLY A 685 -21.70 12.07 3.82
CA GLY A 685 -22.23 10.76 4.17
C GLY A 685 -22.76 10.69 5.60
N LEU A 686 -23.27 9.49 5.88
CA LEU A 686 -23.81 9.08 7.16
C LEU A 686 -23.20 7.74 7.54
N ALA A 687 -22.72 7.62 8.79
CA ALA A 687 -22.42 6.32 9.39
C ALA A 687 -23.38 6.06 10.57
N ILE A 688 -23.87 4.83 10.63
CA ILE A 688 -24.66 4.30 11.74
C ILE A 688 -23.74 3.31 12.46
N LEU A 689 -23.48 3.56 13.74
CA LEU A 689 -22.54 2.80 14.57
C LEU A 689 -23.33 2.13 15.70
N TYR A 690 -23.06 0.81 15.91
CA TYR A 690 -23.70 0.00 16.95
C TYR A 690 -22.66 -0.73 17.80
#